data_54f69d8ccd4553edacd930b9085655e5
#
_entry.id   54f69d8ccd4553edacd930b9085655e5
#
_cell.length_a   1.000
_cell.length_b   1.000
_cell.length_c   1.000
_cell.angle_alpha   90.00
_cell.angle_beta   90.00
_cell.angle_gamma   90.00
#
_symmetry.space_group_name_H-M   'P 1'
#
loop_
_entity.id
_entity.type
_entity.pdbx_description
1 polymer ?
#
loop_
_entity_poly.entity_id
_entity_poly.type
_entity_poly.pdbx_seq_one_letter_code
_entity_poly.pdbx_strand_id
1 'polypeptide(L)'
;MVIREAVASESRPAATEAKAMFSWIRPISRGWRICSAENLIVAAAFLLAATPATSPSHAQAPATPIRIDASRPAQEPDLAQYDEGSATAPNGDTLGLNSRYLMRNGKPWLPVMGEIHFSRVPRERWEEEILKMKAAGVDIVSTYVFWIHHEEVEGHFDWNGQRDLRAFAQLCARHGMMLQVRIGPWDHGEVRNGGLPDWVLKQGPTRVNDPIYLASVHIWYAQIAAQLKGLLWKDGGPVIGVQLENEYSKRGPGAGEAHILELKRIAVACGFDVPFYIVTGWDNASVPPRAVLPVYGGYPDAPWDSSITKLPPDEVYAFRSQSRVTAGAAEDSTRLAPDTKTPTAEQLPFLTAELGGGIEDTYHRRPVIAPDDIAATVPVMLGSGVNLYGTYMFQGGTNPDGALSTLQESQDTGYPNDLPIKSYDFQAPLGEFGEERAALRKLKVFQYFLNDFGAELAPMTVSVPEMQPRNPADFSVARASVRSSGNYGFIFCNNYVRGYVMPARPAAQFLIRLPHGELAVPRHPIDLPSGAYFIWPFNFNADGITLRYSTAQLFARVADSGINTLYFEAVRGIPVEFAFDATTVRTLKASSGETLRDSGTMIVSGFQPGVESSIDALSAQGNQVRIVVLTAHEAENAWKVRLGGSDHLLITDQDLVADRDAQPGQIWLRSRGAPRFAFTLTPPIASPLKANLPLALSSTTSGTSSFSAEAPSWSVPLEYHQIQTAGTAPPVKLGPAFDWRPNRVAQAPGPGDLPQAAEWEITVPEGSLTGLSELFLQIDYQGDVARLTANHRLLDDDFYNGKPWLVGIRRFLAPQGPSTFELSILPLREDAPVYFELGELAHFGSSGQIDKVDDIRLIPEYQLEITPGESLGRKTD
;
A
#
# COMPACT_ATOMS: atom_id res chain seq x y z
N MET A 1 25.91 -11.49 -56.07
CA MET A 1 25.64 -10.59 -57.18
C MET A 1 25.23 -9.28 -56.50
N VAL A 2 26.18 -8.43 -56.04
CA VAL A 2 26.79 -7.32 -56.78
C VAL A 2 25.67 -6.29 -57.06
N ILE A 3 25.65 -5.06 -56.62
CA ILE A 3 26.57 -3.93 -56.47
C ILE A 3 25.72 -2.75 -55.92
N ARG A 4 26.24 -2.01 -54.95
CA ARG A 4 26.81 -0.64 -54.84
C ARG A 4 25.84 0.53 -54.89
N GLU A 5 25.89 1.33 -53.87
CA GLU A 5 26.61 2.63 -53.64
C GLU A 5 26.07 3.87 -54.39
N ALA A 6 25.84 4.93 -53.63
CA ALA A 6 26.29 6.31 -53.79
C ALA A 6 25.63 7.19 -52.70
N VAL A 7 26.25 7.78 -51.75
CA VAL A 7 27.29 8.82 -51.57
C VAL A 7 26.85 10.24 -51.95
N ALA A 8 26.96 11.11 -50.97
CA ALA A 8 27.28 12.54 -50.88
C ALA A 8 26.14 13.53 -51.17
N SER A 9 26.09 14.71 -50.60
CA SER A 9 27.05 15.58 -49.88
C SER A 9 26.31 16.77 -49.25
N GLU A 10 26.84 17.25 -48.14
CA GLU A 10 27.16 18.62 -47.74
C GLU A 10 26.10 19.73 -47.84
N SER A 11 25.85 20.44 -46.74
CA SER A 11 26.55 21.72 -46.48
C SER A 11 26.04 22.36 -45.16
N ARG A 12 26.99 22.71 -44.29
CA ARG A 12 26.90 23.82 -43.32
C ARG A 12 27.15 25.16 -44.06
N PRO A 13 26.73 26.32 -43.49
CA PRO A 13 27.59 27.05 -42.59
C PRO A 13 26.87 27.85 -41.49
N ALA A 14 27.53 27.98 -40.40
CA ALA A 14 28.33 29.09 -39.87
C ALA A 14 27.64 30.01 -38.83
N ALA A 15 28.35 30.13 -37.74
CA ALA A 15 28.14 30.95 -36.58
C ALA A 15 28.18 32.46 -36.83
N THR A 16 27.57 33.23 -35.95
CA THR A 16 28.10 34.56 -35.60
C THR A 16 27.85 34.87 -34.13
N GLU A 17 28.92 35.28 -33.49
CA GLU A 17 29.09 35.75 -32.13
C GLU A 17 28.38 37.11 -31.89
N ALA A 18 28.06 37.35 -30.60
CA ALA A 18 28.19 38.67 -30.00
C ALA A 18 28.48 38.55 -28.49
N LYS A 19 29.71 38.92 -28.15
CA LYS A 19 30.24 39.17 -26.82
C LYS A 19 29.86 40.57 -26.34
N ALA A 20 29.95 40.72 -25.05
CA ALA A 20 30.45 41.85 -24.23
C ALA A 20 29.35 42.46 -23.35
N MET A 21 29.60 42.63 -22.10
CA MET A 21 30.52 43.31 -21.20
C MET A 21 29.67 43.91 -20.05
N PHE A 22 29.94 43.84 -18.84
CA PHE A 22 30.88 44.45 -17.90
C PHE A 22 30.52 44.02 -16.46
N SER A 23 31.25 43.44 -15.69
CA SER A 23 32.39 43.66 -14.75
C SER A 23 32.14 44.72 -13.64
N TRP A 24 32.66 44.32 -12.41
CA TRP A 24 33.04 45.03 -11.21
C TRP A 24 31.97 45.18 -10.16
N ILE A 25 32.14 44.72 -8.91
CA ILE A 25 33.13 45.13 -7.89
C ILE A 25 33.23 44.03 -6.81
N ARG A 26 34.45 43.75 -6.40
CA ARG A 26 34.90 42.94 -5.24
C ARG A 26 35.19 43.82 -3.99
N PRO A 27 35.62 43.24 -2.88
CA PRO A 27 35.02 43.31 -1.55
C PRO A 27 35.83 44.17 -0.54
N ILE A 28 35.22 44.45 0.63
CA ILE A 28 36.02 44.95 1.77
C ILE A 28 35.69 44.14 3.01
N SER A 29 36.69 43.49 3.52
CA SER A 29 36.79 42.82 4.82
C SER A 29 37.15 43.80 5.93
N ARG A 30 36.63 43.54 7.18
CA ARG A 30 37.22 43.75 8.50
C ARG A 30 36.05 43.63 9.49
N GLY A 31 35.97 42.70 10.36
CA GLY A 31 36.90 42.29 11.40
C GLY A 31 36.79 43.16 12.61
N TRP A 32 36.07 42.70 13.66
CA TRP A 32 36.51 42.95 15.04
C TRP A 32 35.72 42.07 16.05
N ARG A 33 36.39 41.67 17.08
CA ARG A 33 36.09 40.65 18.09
C ARG A 33 35.32 41.23 19.28
N ILE A 34 34.55 40.30 19.91
CA ILE A 34 34.39 40.02 21.36
C ILE A 34 34.18 41.23 22.30
N CYS A 35 33.05 41.26 23.05
CA CYS A 35 33.09 41.19 24.50
C CYS A 35 31.66 41.08 25.09
N SER A 36 31.61 40.28 26.14
CA SER A 36 30.48 39.92 27.00
C SER A 36 30.11 41.08 27.98
N ALA A 37 28.94 40.97 28.53
CA ALA A 37 28.51 41.18 29.91
C ALA A 37 27.42 42.22 30.17
N GLU A 38 26.33 41.72 30.67
CA GLU A 38 25.53 42.10 31.87
C GLU A 38 24.91 43.52 32.04
N ASN A 39 23.59 43.42 32.24
CA ASN A 39 22.76 44.19 33.18
C ASN A 39 22.80 45.74 33.18
N LEU A 40 21.64 46.38 32.96
CA LEU A 40 20.87 47.11 33.98
C LEU A 40 19.58 47.76 33.43
N ILE A 41 18.55 47.65 34.23
CA ILE A 41 17.22 48.24 34.14
C ILE A 41 17.29 49.77 34.24
N VAL A 42 16.59 50.53 33.36
CA VAL A 42 15.99 51.83 33.73
C VAL A 42 14.66 51.98 33.02
N ALA A 43 13.61 52.13 33.81
CA ALA A 43 12.28 52.53 33.38
C ALA A 43 12.20 53.99 33.05
N ALA A 44 11.64 54.34 31.88
CA ALA A 44 11.12 55.68 31.63
C ALA A 44 9.74 55.57 30.96
N ALA A 45 8.75 56.00 31.71
CA ALA A 45 7.36 56.10 31.26
C ALA A 45 7.22 57.25 30.27
N PHE A 46 6.71 56.94 29.07
CA PHE A 46 6.08 57.96 28.23
C PHE A 46 4.64 57.50 27.94
N LEU A 47 3.68 58.19 28.51
CA LEU A 47 2.29 58.15 28.09
C LEU A 47 2.20 58.75 26.67
N LEU A 48 1.84 57.91 25.70
CA LEU A 48 1.29 58.34 24.43
C LEU A 48 -0.02 57.61 24.20
N ALA A 49 -1.05 58.37 23.93
CA ALA A 49 -2.42 57.92 23.73
C ALA A 49 -2.51 56.80 22.71
N ALA A 50 -3.01 55.63 23.14
CA ALA A 50 -3.37 54.55 22.27
C ALA A 50 -4.70 54.86 21.58
N THR A 51 -4.64 55.22 20.31
CA THR A 51 -5.76 54.99 19.40
C THR A 51 -5.82 53.49 19.14
N PRO A 52 -6.98 52.83 19.20
CA PRO A 52 -7.09 51.43 18.82
C PRO A 52 -6.77 51.29 17.33
N ALA A 53 -5.60 50.75 17.01
CA ALA A 53 -5.32 50.25 15.68
C ALA A 53 -6.30 49.10 15.40
N THR A 54 -7.33 49.38 14.62
CA THR A 54 -8.13 48.31 13.99
C THR A 54 -7.16 47.48 13.17
N SER A 55 -6.90 46.25 13.64
CA SER A 55 -6.24 45.23 12.83
C SER A 55 -6.95 45.21 11.48
N PRO A 56 -6.21 45.26 10.36
CA PRO A 56 -6.86 45.08 9.07
C PRO A 56 -7.53 43.68 9.13
N SER A 57 -8.86 43.66 9.03
CA SER A 57 -9.58 42.42 8.74
C SER A 57 -8.93 41.91 7.47
N HIS A 58 -8.27 40.77 7.56
CA HIS A 58 -7.87 40.01 6.36
C HIS A 58 -9.19 39.80 5.60
N ALA A 59 -9.37 40.56 4.55
CA ALA A 59 -10.42 40.29 3.58
C ALA A 59 -10.13 38.85 3.10
N GLN A 60 -10.95 37.91 3.55
CA GLN A 60 -10.90 36.54 3.17
C GLN A 60 -10.93 36.52 1.64
N ALA A 61 -9.91 35.91 1.01
CA ALA A 61 -9.90 35.75 -0.43
C ALA A 61 -11.25 35.11 -0.83
N PRO A 62 -11.90 35.56 -1.91
CA PRO A 62 -13.18 35.02 -2.29
C PRO A 62 -13.08 33.52 -2.44
N ALA A 63 -13.98 32.79 -1.77
CA ALA A 63 -14.06 31.34 -1.84
C ALA A 63 -14.10 30.92 -3.32
N THR A 64 -13.18 30.06 -3.73
CA THR A 64 -13.24 29.43 -5.06
C THR A 64 -13.91 28.07 -4.89
N PRO A 65 -15.22 27.96 -5.17
CA PRO A 65 -15.94 26.70 -5.00
C PRO A 65 -15.42 25.67 -6.00
N ILE A 66 -15.29 24.42 -5.54
CA ILE A 66 -14.96 23.25 -6.37
C ILE A 66 -16.27 22.75 -6.97
N ARG A 67 -16.53 23.08 -8.26
CA ARG A 67 -17.79 22.75 -8.95
C ARG A 67 -17.68 21.41 -9.65
N ILE A 68 -18.65 20.51 -9.39
CA ILE A 68 -18.71 19.18 -9.98
C ILE A 68 -20.13 18.93 -10.50
N ASP A 69 -20.28 18.61 -11.79
CA ASP A 69 -21.57 18.25 -12.37
C ASP A 69 -21.77 16.73 -12.35
N ALA A 70 -22.56 16.26 -11.40
CA ALA A 70 -23.01 14.88 -11.22
C ALA A 70 -24.50 14.72 -11.53
N SER A 71 -25.09 15.61 -12.32
CA SER A 71 -26.52 15.59 -12.63
C SER A 71 -26.91 14.58 -13.71
N ARG A 72 -25.95 14.02 -14.44
CA ARG A 72 -26.22 13.05 -15.51
C ARG A 72 -26.62 11.71 -14.91
N PRO A 73 -27.72 11.10 -15.39
CA PRO A 73 -28.10 9.76 -14.97
C PRO A 73 -26.99 8.76 -15.29
N ALA A 74 -26.71 7.87 -14.36
CA ALA A 74 -25.85 6.73 -14.63
C ALA A 74 -26.52 5.84 -15.70
N GLN A 75 -25.78 5.51 -16.75
CA GLN A 75 -26.24 4.47 -17.68
C GLN A 75 -26.13 3.11 -16.98
N GLU A 76 -27.09 2.22 -17.24
CA GLU A 76 -26.98 0.84 -16.79
C GLU A 76 -25.74 0.21 -17.45
N PRO A 77 -24.93 -0.52 -16.68
CA PRO A 77 -23.74 -1.16 -17.24
C PRO A 77 -24.15 -2.30 -18.16
N ASP A 78 -23.50 -2.38 -19.33
CA ASP A 78 -23.67 -3.51 -20.23
C ASP A 78 -23.04 -4.78 -19.62
N LEU A 79 -23.60 -5.95 -19.93
CA LEU A 79 -22.93 -7.21 -19.62
C LEU A 79 -21.60 -7.26 -20.37
N ALA A 80 -20.54 -7.59 -19.66
CA ALA A 80 -19.22 -7.71 -20.27
C ALA A 80 -19.22 -8.90 -21.23
N GLN A 81 -18.72 -8.67 -22.43
CA GLN A 81 -18.49 -9.75 -23.40
C GLN A 81 -17.07 -10.29 -23.16
N TYR A 82 -16.97 -11.24 -22.25
CA TYR A 82 -15.70 -11.81 -21.80
C TYR A 82 -15.88 -13.32 -21.55
N ASP A 83 -14.82 -14.10 -21.81
CA ASP A 83 -14.78 -15.52 -21.51
C ASP A 83 -14.38 -15.74 -20.05
N GLU A 84 -15.36 -15.86 -19.18
CA GLU A 84 -15.20 -15.95 -17.74
C GLU A 84 -14.79 -17.35 -17.23
N GLY A 85 -14.75 -18.36 -18.12
CA GLY A 85 -14.65 -19.76 -17.67
C GLY A 85 -15.87 -20.16 -16.83
N SER A 86 -15.70 -21.08 -15.90
CA SER A 86 -16.78 -21.57 -15.02
C SER A 86 -16.98 -20.63 -13.84
N ALA A 87 -18.02 -19.80 -13.92
CA ALA A 87 -18.35 -18.73 -12.95
C ALA A 87 -19.08 -19.22 -11.68
N THR A 88 -19.55 -20.51 -11.62
CA THR A 88 -20.41 -21.01 -10.55
C THR A 88 -19.70 -22.07 -9.72
N ALA A 89 -19.66 -21.89 -8.41
CA ALA A 89 -19.16 -22.87 -7.44
C ALA A 89 -20.22 -23.96 -7.14
N PRO A 90 -19.82 -25.11 -6.61
CA PRO A 90 -20.75 -26.23 -6.30
C PRO A 90 -21.83 -25.87 -5.28
N ASN A 91 -21.61 -24.90 -4.40
CA ASN A 91 -22.60 -24.41 -3.44
C ASN A 91 -23.60 -23.42 -4.06
N GLY A 92 -23.45 -23.09 -5.35
CA GLY A 92 -24.31 -22.18 -6.08
C GLY A 92 -23.82 -20.71 -6.06
N ASP A 93 -22.73 -20.39 -5.37
CA ASP A 93 -22.14 -19.04 -5.42
C ASP A 93 -21.62 -18.72 -6.82
N THR A 94 -21.92 -17.49 -7.29
CA THR A 94 -21.54 -17.04 -8.62
C THR A 94 -20.65 -15.83 -8.57
N LEU A 95 -19.67 -15.79 -9.46
CA LEU A 95 -18.86 -14.62 -9.77
C LEU A 95 -19.17 -14.16 -11.19
N GLY A 96 -19.12 -12.87 -11.44
CA GLY A 96 -19.35 -12.33 -12.77
C GLY A 96 -18.92 -10.87 -12.86
N LEU A 97 -19.02 -10.30 -14.03
CA LEU A 97 -18.66 -8.89 -14.25
C LEU A 97 -19.56 -8.24 -15.30
N ASN A 98 -19.70 -6.93 -15.20
CA ASN A 98 -20.29 -6.10 -16.23
C ASN A 98 -19.26 -5.02 -16.66
N SER A 99 -19.66 -4.09 -17.51
CA SER A 99 -18.75 -3.05 -18.00
C SER A 99 -18.24 -2.09 -16.92
N ARG A 100 -18.78 -2.15 -15.69
CA ARG A 100 -18.44 -1.21 -14.62
C ARG A 100 -17.86 -1.87 -13.37
N TYR A 101 -18.37 -3.02 -12.94
CA TYR A 101 -17.97 -3.64 -11.68
C TYR A 101 -18.03 -5.18 -11.72
N LEU A 102 -17.40 -5.78 -10.72
CA LEU A 102 -17.52 -7.21 -10.44
C LEU A 102 -18.83 -7.49 -9.71
N MET A 103 -19.32 -8.70 -9.85
CA MET A 103 -20.54 -9.18 -9.19
C MET A 103 -20.26 -10.46 -8.40
N ARG A 104 -20.86 -10.56 -7.22
CA ARG A 104 -20.95 -11.80 -6.45
C ARG A 104 -22.41 -12.11 -6.16
N ASN A 105 -22.87 -13.27 -6.57
CA ASN A 105 -24.27 -13.68 -6.48
C ASN A 105 -25.25 -12.65 -7.10
N GLY A 106 -24.85 -12.10 -8.25
CA GLY A 106 -25.63 -11.09 -8.99
C GLY A 106 -25.66 -9.71 -8.35
N LYS A 107 -24.97 -9.47 -7.23
CA LYS A 107 -24.88 -8.18 -6.55
C LYS A 107 -23.56 -7.48 -6.86
N PRO A 108 -23.53 -6.13 -6.91
CA PRO A 108 -22.28 -5.38 -7.03
C PRO A 108 -21.28 -5.78 -5.95
N TRP A 109 -20.02 -5.92 -6.34
CA TRP A 109 -18.93 -6.28 -5.44
C TRP A 109 -17.68 -5.49 -5.80
N LEU A 110 -17.09 -4.82 -4.83
CA LEU A 110 -15.83 -4.10 -4.94
C LEU A 110 -14.86 -4.69 -3.91
N PRO A 111 -14.11 -5.75 -4.29
CA PRO A 111 -13.21 -6.42 -3.37
C PRO A 111 -11.90 -5.66 -3.18
N VAL A 112 -11.25 -5.98 -2.06
CA VAL A 112 -9.86 -5.65 -1.76
C VAL A 112 -8.98 -6.86 -2.04
N MET A 113 -7.91 -6.67 -2.81
CA MET A 113 -6.92 -7.69 -3.10
C MET A 113 -5.55 -7.28 -2.55
N GLY A 114 -4.80 -8.25 -2.02
CA GLY A 114 -3.45 -8.04 -1.51
C GLY A 114 -2.49 -9.08 -2.06
N GLU A 115 -1.32 -8.65 -2.54
CA GLU A 115 -0.27 -9.53 -3.05
C GLU A 115 0.65 -10.00 -1.92
N ILE A 116 0.86 -11.32 -1.86
CA ILE A 116 1.86 -11.99 -1.04
C ILE A 116 2.53 -13.07 -1.87
N HIS A 117 3.84 -13.09 -1.95
CA HIS A 117 4.55 -14.16 -2.65
C HIS A 117 4.78 -15.34 -1.69
N PHE A 118 3.92 -16.37 -1.77
CA PHE A 118 3.96 -17.50 -0.83
C PHE A 118 5.34 -18.16 -0.76
N SER A 119 6.08 -18.23 -1.86
CA SER A 119 7.41 -18.81 -1.92
C SER A 119 8.50 -17.92 -1.30
N ARG A 120 8.21 -16.66 -0.99
CA ARG A 120 9.08 -15.71 -0.26
C ARG A 120 8.77 -15.64 1.23
N VAL A 121 7.72 -16.31 1.69
CA VAL A 121 7.31 -16.34 3.11
C VAL A 121 7.48 -17.77 3.65
N PRO A 122 8.14 -17.97 4.79
CA PRO A 122 8.25 -19.28 5.41
C PRO A 122 6.88 -19.94 5.63
N ARG A 123 6.76 -21.23 5.35
CA ARG A 123 5.47 -21.95 5.42
C ARG A 123 4.77 -21.82 6.76
N GLU A 124 5.52 -21.84 7.85
CA GLU A 124 5.02 -21.73 9.23
C GLU A 124 4.42 -20.36 9.54
N ARG A 125 4.71 -19.33 8.71
CA ARG A 125 4.18 -17.98 8.86
C ARG A 125 2.93 -17.73 8.02
N TRP A 126 2.64 -18.54 7.00
CA TRP A 126 1.55 -18.29 6.05
C TRP A 126 0.20 -18.03 6.72
N GLU A 127 -0.14 -18.81 7.74
CA GLU A 127 -1.45 -18.69 8.40
C GLU A 127 -1.57 -17.36 9.14
N GLU A 128 -0.54 -16.96 9.87
CA GLU A 128 -0.52 -15.66 10.56
C GLU A 128 -0.62 -14.50 9.58
N GLU A 129 0.15 -14.54 8.48
CA GLU A 129 0.14 -13.46 7.48
C GLU A 129 -1.20 -13.37 6.75
N ILE A 130 -1.81 -14.49 6.38
CA ILE A 130 -3.16 -14.50 5.79
C ILE A 130 -4.20 -13.94 6.78
N LEU A 131 -4.09 -14.27 8.07
CA LEU A 131 -4.98 -13.75 9.09
C LEU A 131 -4.81 -12.23 9.32
N LYS A 132 -3.59 -11.70 9.25
CA LYS A 132 -3.34 -10.25 9.27
C LYS A 132 -3.94 -9.56 8.04
N MET A 133 -3.75 -10.11 6.84
CA MET A 133 -4.36 -9.62 5.62
C MET A 133 -5.89 -9.60 5.75
N LYS A 134 -6.48 -10.70 6.21
CA LYS A 134 -7.92 -10.81 6.42
C LYS A 134 -8.43 -9.82 7.47
N ALA A 135 -7.75 -9.68 8.58
CA ALA A 135 -8.08 -8.71 9.63
C ALA A 135 -8.04 -7.27 9.10
N ALA A 136 -7.09 -6.95 8.22
CA ALA A 136 -7.00 -5.65 7.57
C ALA A 136 -8.09 -5.37 6.53
N GLY A 137 -8.87 -6.37 6.11
CA GLY A 137 -9.97 -6.19 5.17
C GLY A 137 -9.73 -6.71 3.77
N VAL A 138 -8.65 -7.47 3.54
CA VAL A 138 -8.40 -8.15 2.26
C VAL A 138 -9.43 -9.27 2.05
N ASP A 139 -9.98 -9.37 0.85
CA ASP A 139 -10.94 -10.38 0.42
C ASP A 139 -10.27 -11.44 -0.48
N ILE A 140 -9.31 -11.00 -1.29
CA ILE A 140 -8.62 -11.80 -2.30
C ILE A 140 -7.11 -11.74 -2.03
N VAL A 141 -6.51 -12.89 -1.83
CA VAL A 141 -5.06 -13.05 -1.84
C VAL A 141 -4.60 -13.20 -3.29
N SER A 142 -3.53 -12.50 -3.67
CA SER A 142 -2.87 -12.68 -4.96
C SER A 142 -1.45 -13.18 -4.74
N THR A 143 -0.94 -14.05 -5.61
CA THR A 143 0.41 -14.58 -5.50
C THR A 143 0.98 -15.03 -6.84
N TYR A 144 2.27 -14.76 -7.06
CA TYR A 144 3.03 -15.35 -8.16
C TYR A 144 3.43 -16.80 -7.88
N VAL A 145 3.59 -17.55 -8.95
CA VAL A 145 4.23 -18.88 -8.96
C VAL A 145 5.48 -18.79 -9.84
N PHE A 146 6.56 -18.30 -9.26
CA PHE A 146 7.80 -18.08 -10.01
C PHE A 146 8.41 -19.38 -10.50
N TRP A 147 8.53 -19.57 -11.80
CA TRP A 147 9.04 -20.80 -12.39
C TRP A 147 10.40 -21.21 -11.83
N ILE A 148 11.37 -20.28 -11.75
CA ILE A 148 12.71 -20.55 -11.23
C ILE A 148 12.71 -21.01 -9.77
N HIS A 149 11.74 -20.61 -8.96
CA HIS A 149 11.63 -21.06 -7.57
C HIS A 149 11.26 -22.54 -7.47
N HIS A 150 10.64 -23.10 -8.49
CA HIS A 150 10.11 -24.47 -8.49
C HIS A 150 10.90 -25.41 -9.40
N GLU A 151 11.56 -24.93 -10.45
CA GLU A 151 12.32 -25.72 -11.42
C GLU A 151 13.60 -24.99 -11.84
N GLU A 152 14.47 -24.65 -10.88
CA GLU A 152 15.78 -24.05 -11.19
C GLU A 152 16.66 -25.02 -12.00
N VAL A 153 16.54 -26.31 -11.75
CA VAL A 153 17.21 -27.38 -12.51
C VAL A 153 16.17 -28.08 -13.39
N GLU A 154 16.43 -28.14 -14.71
CA GLU A 154 15.53 -28.73 -15.70
C GLU A 154 15.01 -30.12 -15.30
N GLY A 155 13.71 -30.31 -15.30
CA GLY A 155 13.04 -31.56 -14.95
C GLY A 155 12.95 -31.87 -13.45
N HIS A 156 13.45 -31.00 -12.58
CA HIS A 156 13.41 -31.18 -11.14
C HIS A 156 12.49 -30.15 -10.48
N PHE A 157 11.23 -30.53 -10.32
CA PHE A 157 10.22 -29.66 -9.69
C PHE A 157 10.22 -29.80 -8.17
N ASP A 158 10.26 -28.67 -7.45
CA ASP A 158 10.11 -28.63 -6.00
C ASP A 158 8.80 -27.95 -5.60
N TRP A 159 7.90 -28.73 -4.99
CA TRP A 159 6.62 -28.29 -4.45
C TRP A 159 6.55 -28.55 -2.92
N ASN A 160 7.68 -28.46 -2.21
CA ASN A 160 7.77 -28.73 -0.78
C ASN A 160 8.02 -27.44 0.04
N GLY A 161 7.73 -27.51 1.33
CA GLY A 161 7.99 -26.41 2.26
C GLY A 161 7.30 -25.12 1.82
N GLN A 162 8.04 -24.04 1.72
CA GLN A 162 7.50 -22.74 1.26
C GLN A 162 7.18 -22.68 -0.25
N ARG A 163 7.43 -23.77 -1.01
CA ARG A 163 7.07 -23.93 -2.42
C ARG A 163 5.77 -24.71 -2.62
N ASP A 164 5.09 -25.14 -1.55
CA ASP A 164 3.86 -25.95 -1.61
C ASP A 164 2.63 -25.08 -1.93
N LEU A 165 2.44 -24.79 -3.23
CA LEU A 165 1.30 -23.99 -3.73
C LEU A 165 -0.04 -24.62 -3.32
N ARG A 166 -0.14 -25.96 -3.33
CA ARG A 166 -1.38 -26.65 -2.94
C ARG A 166 -1.76 -26.36 -1.50
N ALA A 167 -0.79 -26.49 -0.58
CA ALA A 167 -1.03 -26.23 0.83
C ALA A 167 -1.38 -24.75 1.08
N PHE A 168 -0.73 -23.83 0.37
CA PHE A 168 -1.05 -22.39 0.45
C PHE A 168 -2.49 -22.11 -0.02
N ALA A 169 -2.90 -22.65 -1.18
CA ALA A 169 -4.27 -22.49 -1.67
C ALA A 169 -5.31 -23.12 -0.72
N GLN A 170 -5.01 -24.28 -0.13
CA GLN A 170 -5.88 -24.90 0.87
C GLN A 170 -5.97 -24.06 2.16
N LEU A 171 -4.91 -23.37 2.52
CA LEU A 171 -4.90 -22.45 3.66
C LEU A 171 -5.82 -21.26 3.40
N CYS A 172 -5.73 -20.64 2.23
CA CYS A 172 -6.65 -19.57 1.82
C CYS A 172 -8.12 -20.06 1.91
N ALA A 173 -8.40 -21.26 1.40
CA ALA A 173 -9.75 -21.84 1.46
C ALA A 173 -10.24 -22.05 2.90
N ARG A 174 -9.39 -22.55 3.81
CA ARG A 174 -9.75 -22.74 5.23
C ARG A 174 -10.19 -21.46 5.91
N HIS A 175 -9.56 -20.34 5.56
CA HIS A 175 -9.89 -19.03 6.11
C HIS A 175 -10.90 -18.23 5.25
N GLY A 176 -11.52 -18.86 4.25
CA GLY A 176 -12.52 -18.23 3.40
C GLY A 176 -11.98 -17.13 2.50
N MET A 177 -10.65 -17.08 2.29
CA MET A 177 -9.99 -16.15 1.38
C MET A 177 -10.06 -16.67 -0.05
N MET A 178 -10.42 -15.80 -1.00
CA MET A 178 -10.28 -16.09 -2.42
C MET A 178 -8.82 -15.95 -2.85
N LEU A 179 -8.44 -16.62 -3.95
CA LEU A 179 -7.07 -16.65 -4.44
C LEU A 179 -7.01 -16.31 -5.94
N GLN A 180 -6.16 -15.36 -6.28
CA GLN A 180 -5.69 -15.08 -7.63
C GLN A 180 -4.29 -15.66 -7.79
N VAL A 181 -4.05 -16.46 -8.85
CA VAL A 181 -2.76 -17.11 -9.08
C VAL A 181 -2.13 -16.55 -10.35
N ARG A 182 -0.92 -16.00 -10.21
CA ARG A 182 -0.16 -15.42 -11.32
C ARG A 182 0.84 -16.48 -11.79
N ILE A 183 0.55 -17.11 -12.97
CA ILE A 183 1.28 -18.32 -13.44
C ILE A 183 2.39 -18.01 -14.44
N GLY A 184 2.61 -16.77 -14.75
CA GLY A 184 3.61 -16.33 -15.73
C GLY A 184 3.29 -16.81 -17.17
N PRO A 185 4.25 -17.31 -17.91
CA PRO A 185 5.54 -17.91 -17.50
C PRO A 185 6.65 -16.92 -17.14
N TRP A 186 6.53 -15.67 -17.53
CA TRP A 186 7.35 -14.57 -17.09
C TRP A 186 6.54 -13.66 -16.15
N ASP A 187 7.06 -13.43 -14.96
CA ASP A 187 6.31 -12.79 -13.87
C ASP A 187 6.79 -11.37 -13.55
N HIS A 188 8.03 -11.00 -13.87
CA HIS A 188 8.79 -9.92 -13.29
C HIS A 188 9.00 -10.19 -11.79
N GLY A 189 8.26 -9.53 -10.90
CA GLY A 189 8.29 -9.76 -9.45
C GLY A 189 9.68 -9.62 -8.85
N GLU A 190 10.55 -8.85 -9.51
CA GLU A 190 11.97 -8.60 -9.20
C GLU A 190 12.73 -9.90 -8.88
N VAL A 191 12.37 -10.95 -9.61
CA VAL A 191 13.02 -12.27 -9.56
C VAL A 191 14.02 -12.39 -10.72
N ARG A 192 15.09 -13.15 -10.50
CA ARG A 192 16.07 -13.50 -11.54
C ARG A 192 15.38 -13.90 -12.83
N ASN A 193 15.79 -13.26 -13.94
CA ASN A 193 15.26 -13.49 -15.28
C ASN A 193 13.72 -13.31 -15.39
N GLY A 194 13.09 -12.51 -14.51
CA GLY A 194 11.65 -12.36 -14.46
C GLY A 194 10.93 -13.67 -14.12
N GLY A 195 11.56 -14.56 -13.36
CA GLY A 195 11.04 -15.85 -12.96
C GLY A 195 11.39 -17.02 -13.88
N LEU A 196 11.97 -16.76 -15.07
CA LEU A 196 12.37 -17.83 -15.98
C LEU A 196 13.67 -18.52 -15.52
N PRO A 197 13.73 -19.86 -15.48
CA PRO A 197 14.97 -20.58 -15.20
C PRO A 197 16.05 -20.30 -16.26
N ASP A 198 17.32 -20.29 -15.84
CA ASP A 198 18.47 -20.07 -16.74
C ASP A 198 18.53 -21.06 -17.92
N TRP A 199 18.08 -22.30 -17.71
CA TRP A 199 18.05 -23.32 -18.76
C TRP A 199 17.00 -23.03 -19.84
N VAL A 200 15.86 -22.40 -19.50
CA VAL A 200 14.83 -21.96 -20.45
C VAL A 200 15.41 -20.90 -21.38
N LEU A 201 16.16 -19.92 -20.86
CA LEU A 201 16.80 -18.87 -21.66
C LEU A 201 17.85 -19.42 -22.62
N LYS A 202 18.49 -20.53 -22.26
CA LYS A 202 19.50 -21.17 -23.12
C LYS A 202 18.89 -21.97 -24.27
N GLN A 203 17.61 -22.33 -24.22
CA GLN A 203 16.93 -23.11 -25.24
C GLN A 203 16.53 -22.30 -26.47
N GLY A 204 16.39 -20.98 -26.35
CA GLY A 204 16.00 -20.10 -27.47
C GLY A 204 15.24 -18.86 -27.04
N PRO A 205 14.54 -18.22 -27.98
CA PRO A 205 13.79 -17.01 -27.69
C PRO A 205 12.61 -17.30 -26.76
N THR A 206 12.45 -16.47 -25.70
CA THR A 206 11.38 -16.55 -24.72
C THR A 206 10.35 -15.44 -24.91
N ARG A 207 9.17 -15.61 -24.31
CA ARG A 207 8.05 -14.65 -24.37
C ARG A 207 7.61 -14.38 -25.84
N VAL A 208 7.62 -15.42 -26.66
CA VAL A 208 7.14 -15.45 -28.04
C VAL A 208 6.64 -16.86 -28.37
N ASN A 209 5.91 -17.02 -29.51
CA ASN A 209 5.42 -18.34 -29.96
C ASN A 209 6.56 -19.18 -30.61
N ASP A 210 7.61 -19.43 -29.83
CA ASP A 210 8.64 -20.39 -30.21
C ASP A 210 8.21 -21.79 -29.77
N PRO A 211 8.30 -22.83 -30.63
CA PRO A 211 7.81 -24.16 -30.30
C PRO A 211 8.50 -24.81 -29.11
N ILE A 212 9.81 -24.57 -28.89
CA ILE A 212 10.56 -25.15 -27.78
C ILE A 212 10.13 -24.48 -26.48
N TYR A 213 10.09 -23.13 -26.48
CA TYR A 213 9.63 -22.36 -25.35
C TYR A 213 8.18 -22.73 -24.96
N LEU A 214 7.26 -22.82 -25.91
CA LEU A 214 5.87 -23.20 -25.65
C LEU A 214 5.70 -24.63 -25.14
N ALA A 215 6.58 -25.56 -25.55
CA ALA A 215 6.59 -26.92 -25.01
C ALA A 215 6.99 -26.89 -23.53
N SER A 216 8.00 -26.15 -23.16
CA SER A 216 8.41 -25.96 -21.76
C SER A 216 7.33 -25.27 -20.93
N VAL A 217 6.68 -24.22 -21.47
CA VAL A 217 5.53 -23.56 -20.84
C VAL A 217 4.36 -24.53 -20.62
N HIS A 218 4.08 -25.43 -21.57
CA HIS A 218 3.03 -26.42 -21.39
C HIS A 218 3.33 -27.35 -20.19
N ILE A 219 4.58 -27.80 -20.05
CA ILE A 219 4.99 -28.61 -18.90
C ILE A 219 4.82 -27.84 -17.60
N TRP A 220 5.28 -26.58 -17.58
CA TRP A 220 5.18 -25.69 -16.42
C TRP A 220 3.71 -25.48 -15.99
N TYR A 221 2.84 -25.11 -16.92
CA TYR A 221 1.42 -24.93 -16.64
C TYR A 221 0.72 -26.22 -16.19
N ALA A 222 1.11 -27.36 -16.74
CA ALA A 222 0.59 -28.66 -16.29
C ALA A 222 0.99 -28.98 -14.85
N GLN A 223 2.21 -28.61 -14.44
CA GLN A 223 2.67 -28.76 -13.06
C GLN A 223 1.84 -27.88 -12.10
N ILE A 224 1.64 -26.60 -12.42
CA ILE A 224 0.80 -25.72 -11.59
C ILE A 224 -0.65 -26.24 -11.52
N ALA A 225 -1.22 -26.63 -12.65
CA ALA A 225 -2.58 -27.17 -12.71
C ALA A 225 -2.73 -28.43 -11.85
N ALA A 226 -1.70 -29.28 -11.79
CA ALA A 226 -1.69 -30.45 -10.91
C ALA A 226 -1.75 -30.07 -9.42
N GLN A 227 -1.04 -29.01 -9.00
CA GLN A 227 -1.11 -28.49 -7.63
C GLN A 227 -2.50 -27.94 -7.31
N LEU A 228 -3.12 -27.26 -8.26
CA LEU A 228 -4.43 -26.59 -8.08
C LEU A 228 -5.64 -27.47 -8.42
N LYS A 229 -5.43 -28.74 -8.76
CA LYS A 229 -6.51 -29.69 -9.09
C LYS A 229 -7.51 -29.81 -7.93
N GLY A 230 -8.79 -29.52 -8.21
CA GLY A 230 -9.88 -29.51 -7.23
C GLY A 230 -9.92 -28.28 -6.33
N LEU A 231 -9.12 -27.25 -6.64
CA LEU A 231 -9.07 -26.00 -5.90
C LEU A 231 -9.50 -24.77 -6.73
N LEU A 232 -9.98 -24.98 -7.96
CA LEU A 232 -10.60 -23.92 -8.74
C LEU A 232 -11.99 -23.58 -8.18
N TRP A 233 -12.49 -22.38 -8.46
CA TRP A 233 -13.80 -21.92 -8.01
C TRP A 233 -14.93 -22.90 -8.36
N LYS A 234 -14.96 -23.42 -9.57
CA LYS A 234 -15.92 -24.43 -10.01
C LYS A 234 -15.91 -25.73 -9.22
N ASP A 235 -14.80 -26.03 -8.57
CA ASP A 235 -14.58 -27.22 -7.74
C ASP A 235 -14.89 -26.96 -6.26
N GLY A 236 -15.24 -25.71 -5.91
CA GLY A 236 -15.43 -25.23 -4.54
C GLY A 236 -14.14 -24.79 -3.85
N GLY A 237 -13.06 -24.61 -4.60
CA GLY A 237 -11.79 -24.07 -4.10
C GLY A 237 -11.71 -22.55 -4.13
N PRO A 238 -10.60 -21.98 -3.66
CA PRO A 238 -10.43 -20.53 -3.52
C PRO A 238 -10.01 -19.84 -4.81
N VAL A 239 -9.52 -20.57 -5.84
CA VAL A 239 -8.92 -19.99 -7.03
C VAL A 239 -10.00 -19.43 -7.95
N ILE A 240 -10.08 -18.10 -8.04
CA ILE A 240 -11.11 -17.35 -8.78
C ILE A 240 -10.60 -16.72 -10.08
N GLY A 241 -9.30 -16.72 -10.33
CA GLY A 241 -8.70 -16.16 -11.54
C GLY A 241 -7.23 -16.49 -11.66
N VAL A 242 -6.73 -16.37 -12.89
CA VAL A 242 -5.35 -16.67 -13.25
C VAL A 242 -4.77 -15.58 -14.13
N GLN A 243 -3.57 -15.07 -13.77
CA GLN A 243 -2.83 -14.16 -14.63
C GLN A 243 -1.92 -14.93 -15.59
N LEU A 244 -1.89 -14.46 -16.84
CA LEU A 244 -0.94 -14.87 -17.87
C LEU A 244 0.04 -13.73 -18.12
N GLU A 245 1.36 -14.03 -18.18
CA GLU A 245 2.41 -13.03 -18.41
C GLU A 245 2.34 -11.85 -17.42
N ASN A 246 3.17 -10.87 -17.61
CA ASN A 246 3.11 -9.60 -16.88
C ASN A 246 3.62 -8.46 -17.76
N GLU A 247 2.90 -7.33 -17.81
CA GLU A 247 3.27 -6.10 -18.52
C GLU A 247 3.81 -6.38 -19.94
N TYR A 248 3.16 -7.28 -20.63
CA TYR A 248 3.65 -7.83 -21.88
C TYR A 248 3.51 -6.86 -23.04
N SER A 249 4.61 -6.33 -23.53
CA SER A 249 4.64 -5.31 -24.60
C SER A 249 5.40 -5.73 -25.86
N LYS A 250 5.94 -6.97 -25.92
CA LYS A 250 6.66 -7.45 -27.10
C LYS A 250 5.81 -7.42 -28.38
N ARG A 251 6.45 -7.07 -29.49
CA ARG A 251 5.84 -6.99 -30.83
C ARG A 251 6.65 -7.83 -31.83
N GLY A 252 6.02 -8.17 -32.94
CA GLY A 252 6.67 -8.91 -34.03
C GLY A 252 6.12 -10.34 -34.21
N PRO A 253 6.77 -11.15 -35.06
CA PRO A 253 6.32 -12.51 -35.34
C PRO A 253 6.26 -13.39 -34.07
N GLY A 254 5.10 -14.01 -33.85
CA GLY A 254 4.88 -14.86 -32.67
C GLY A 254 4.78 -14.13 -31.34
N ALA A 255 4.67 -12.81 -31.34
CA ALA A 255 4.53 -11.97 -30.17
C ALA A 255 3.18 -11.25 -30.17
N GLY A 256 2.99 -10.30 -29.27
CA GLY A 256 1.77 -9.51 -29.13
C GLY A 256 0.59 -10.33 -28.64
N GLU A 257 -0.62 -9.94 -29.03
CA GLU A 257 -1.85 -10.63 -28.65
C GLU A 257 -1.86 -12.12 -29.02
N ALA A 258 -1.19 -12.49 -30.13
CA ALA A 258 -1.09 -13.89 -30.57
C ALA A 258 -0.35 -14.79 -29.53
N HIS A 259 0.63 -14.21 -28.83
CA HIS A 259 1.33 -14.94 -27.77
C HIS A 259 0.43 -15.15 -26.54
N ILE A 260 -0.26 -14.10 -26.09
CA ILE A 260 -1.18 -14.20 -24.95
C ILE A 260 -2.32 -15.20 -25.24
N LEU A 261 -2.87 -15.19 -26.45
CA LEU A 261 -3.90 -16.15 -26.87
C LEU A 261 -3.38 -17.59 -26.85
N GLU A 262 -2.12 -17.81 -27.26
CA GLU A 262 -1.50 -19.13 -27.22
C GLU A 262 -1.23 -19.60 -25.79
N LEU A 263 -0.76 -18.71 -24.91
CA LEU A 263 -0.61 -19.03 -23.48
C LEU A 263 -1.97 -19.37 -22.85
N LYS A 264 -3.04 -18.62 -23.14
CA LYS A 264 -4.40 -18.96 -22.70
C LYS A 264 -4.82 -20.33 -23.19
N ARG A 265 -4.60 -20.65 -24.48
CA ARG A 265 -4.94 -21.94 -25.05
C ARG A 265 -4.22 -23.09 -24.31
N ILE A 266 -2.93 -22.92 -24.01
CA ILE A 266 -2.15 -23.91 -23.25
C ILE A 266 -2.71 -24.04 -21.81
N ALA A 267 -2.98 -22.94 -21.14
CA ALA A 267 -3.51 -22.95 -19.78
C ALA A 267 -4.86 -23.67 -19.70
N VAL A 268 -5.79 -23.37 -20.62
CA VAL A 268 -7.09 -24.06 -20.71
C VAL A 268 -6.89 -25.57 -20.98
N ALA A 269 -5.96 -25.92 -21.88
CA ALA A 269 -5.65 -27.33 -22.15
C ALA A 269 -5.06 -28.07 -20.94
N CYS A 270 -4.37 -27.37 -20.04
CA CYS A 270 -3.88 -27.89 -18.76
C CYS A 270 -4.97 -28.00 -17.68
N GLY A 271 -6.16 -27.45 -17.92
CA GLY A 271 -7.31 -27.58 -17.03
C GLY A 271 -7.69 -26.32 -16.24
N PHE A 272 -7.07 -25.17 -16.49
CA PHE A 272 -7.52 -23.90 -15.92
C PHE A 272 -8.85 -23.47 -16.54
N ASP A 273 -9.89 -23.40 -15.71
CA ASP A 273 -11.24 -23.03 -16.08
C ASP A 273 -11.73 -21.94 -15.11
N VAL A 274 -11.15 -20.78 -15.25
CA VAL A 274 -11.37 -19.56 -14.46
C VAL A 274 -11.12 -18.34 -15.35
N PRO A 275 -11.55 -17.13 -14.97
CA PRO A 275 -11.18 -15.88 -15.65
C PRO A 275 -9.67 -15.72 -15.79
N PHE A 276 -9.22 -15.30 -16.99
CA PHE A 276 -7.84 -14.96 -17.24
C PHE A 276 -7.66 -13.45 -17.26
N TYR A 277 -6.61 -12.93 -16.67
CA TYR A 277 -6.27 -11.52 -16.67
C TYR A 277 -4.79 -11.29 -16.98
N ILE A 278 -4.44 -10.06 -17.28
CA ILE A 278 -3.07 -9.61 -17.47
C ILE A 278 -2.90 -8.23 -16.85
N VAL A 279 -1.81 -8.03 -16.12
CA VAL A 279 -1.44 -6.72 -15.62
C VAL A 279 -0.88 -5.88 -16.77
N THR A 280 -1.42 -4.67 -16.92
CA THR A 280 -1.16 -3.77 -18.05
C THR A 280 -0.98 -2.34 -17.55
N GLY A 281 -0.13 -2.13 -16.53
CA GLY A 281 0.09 -0.80 -15.95
C GLY A 281 0.45 0.28 -16.97
N TRP A 282 0.88 -0.09 -18.20
CA TRP A 282 1.48 0.76 -19.19
C TRP A 282 0.70 0.78 -20.52
N ASP A 283 0.81 1.87 -21.27
CA ASP A 283 0.09 2.12 -22.53
C ASP A 283 0.33 1.08 -23.64
N ASN A 284 1.43 0.33 -23.57
CA ASN A 284 1.89 -0.54 -24.65
C ASN A 284 1.61 -2.04 -24.46
N ALA A 285 0.91 -2.42 -23.41
CA ALA A 285 0.65 -3.82 -23.13
C ALA A 285 -0.26 -4.47 -24.20
N SER A 286 -0.04 -5.78 -24.43
CA SER A 286 -0.84 -6.58 -25.36
C SER A 286 -2.01 -7.22 -24.64
N VAL A 287 -3.22 -6.76 -24.92
CA VAL A 287 -4.47 -7.26 -24.31
C VAL A 287 -5.40 -7.77 -25.39
N PRO A 288 -5.43 -9.09 -25.70
CA PRO A 288 -6.40 -9.63 -26.63
C PRO A 288 -7.84 -9.37 -26.15
N PRO A 289 -8.66 -8.65 -26.96
CA PRO A 289 -10.02 -8.33 -26.57
C PRO A 289 -10.84 -9.58 -26.23
N ARG A 290 -11.64 -9.51 -25.15
CA ARG A 290 -12.54 -10.57 -24.68
C ARG A 290 -11.85 -11.87 -24.23
N ALA A 291 -10.54 -12.00 -24.39
CA ALA A 291 -9.82 -13.21 -24.01
C ALA A 291 -9.19 -13.10 -22.63
N VAL A 292 -8.69 -11.93 -22.27
CA VAL A 292 -8.10 -11.64 -20.95
C VAL A 292 -8.61 -10.29 -20.45
N LEU A 293 -8.72 -10.14 -19.12
CA LEU A 293 -9.08 -8.88 -18.47
C LEU A 293 -7.83 -8.01 -18.32
N PRO A 294 -7.87 -6.75 -18.73
CA PRO A 294 -6.83 -5.80 -18.37
C PRO A 294 -6.98 -5.43 -16.90
N VAL A 295 -5.88 -5.50 -16.15
CA VAL A 295 -5.80 -5.09 -14.75
C VAL A 295 -4.65 -4.11 -14.61
N TYR A 296 -4.84 -3.03 -13.89
CA TYR A 296 -3.94 -1.87 -13.89
C TYR A 296 -3.18 -1.74 -12.57
N GLY A 297 -2.22 -0.82 -12.54
CA GLY A 297 -1.40 -0.50 -11.38
C GLY A 297 -1.00 0.97 -11.35
N GLY A 298 -0.18 1.31 -10.36
CA GLY A 298 0.43 2.63 -10.17
C GLY A 298 1.19 2.68 -8.87
N TYR A 299 2.39 3.26 -8.89
CA TYR A 299 3.28 3.30 -7.74
C TYR A 299 3.56 4.74 -7.31
N PRO A 300 3.88 4.98 -6.02
CA PRO A 300 4.16 6.33 -5.52
C PRO A 300 5.55 6.86 -5.91
N ASP A 301 6.48 5.99 -6.31
CA ASP A 301 7.84 6.29 -6.79
C ASP A 301 8.22 5.30 -7.90
N ALA A 302 9.36 5.52 -8.55
CA ALA A 302 9.89 4.68 -9.62
C ALA A 302 11.38 4.38 -9.40
N PRO A 303 11.72 3.38 -8.57
CA PRO A 303 13.11 3.05 -8.29
C PRO A 303 13.86 2.51 -9.50
N TRP A 304 13.17 2.13 -10.56
CA TRP A 304 13.76 1.77 -11.86
C TRP A 304 14.21 2.98 -12.72
N ASP A 305 13.85 4.22 -12.31
CA ASP A 305 14.29 5.43 -13.00
C ASP A 305 15.79 5.68 -12.82
N SER A 306 16.46 6.19 -13.85
CA SER A 306 17.90 6.48 -13.79
C SER A 306 18.28 7.74 -13.01
N SER A 307 17.31 8.49 -12.51
CA SER A 307 17.54 9.73 -11.78
C SER A 307 18.13 9.46 -10.40
N ILE A 308 19.19 10.16 -10.09
CA ILE A 308 19.80 10.23 -8.75
C ILE A 308 19.32 11.46 -7.99
N THR A 309 18.21 12.03 -8.39
CA THR A 309 17.57 13.16 -7.74
C THR A 309 16.09 12.84 -7.48
N LYS A 310 15.44 13.71 -6.73
CA LYS A 310 14.00 13.59 -6.49
C LYS A 310 13.22 13.59 -7.81
N LEU A 311 12.32 12.63 -7.96
CA LEU A 311 11.43 12.55 -9.11
C LEU A 311 10.38 13.67 -9.10
N PRO A 312 9.87 14.06 -10.28
CA PRO A 312 8.77 15.02 -10.36
C PRO A 312 7.48 14.46 -9.73
N PRO A 313 6.46 15.32 -9.50
CA PRO A 313 5.16 14.85 -9.01
C PRO A 313 4.54 13.78 -9.90
N ASP A 314 4.09 12.69 -9.30
CA ASP A 314 3.46 11.58 -10.01
C ASP A 314 1.95 11.82 -10.23
N GLU A 315 1.43 11.31 -11.34
CA GLU A 315 0.03 11.40 -11.69
C GLU A 315 -0.88 10.43 -10.90
N VAL A 316 -0.31 9.47 -10.16
CA VAL A 316 -1.05 8.58 -9.26
C VAL A 316 -1.85 9.36 -8.20
N TYR A 317 -1.45 10.61 -7.95
CA TYR A 317 -2.13 11.55 -7.05
C TYR A 317 -3.15 12.47 -7.74
N ALA A 318 -3.49 12.23 -9.02
CA ALA A 318 -4.43 13.03 -9.79
C ALA A 318 -5.65 12.22 -10.22
N PHE A 319 -6.87 12.78 -10.01
CA PHE A 319 -8.11 12.12 -10.44
C PHE A 319 -8.22 12.09 -11.95
N ARG A 320 -8.80 11.02 -12.48
CA ARG A 320 -9.03 10.78 -13.91
C ARG A 320 -10.43 10.27 -14.14
N SER A 321 -11.01 10.61 -15.28
CA SER A 321 -12.35 10.13 -15.65
C SER A 321 -12.35 9.11 -16.77
N GLN A 322 -11.28 9.02 -17.55
CA GLN A 322 -11.25 8.21 -18.77
C GLN A 322 -9.98 7.35 -18.90
N SER A 323 -8.82 7.82 -18.48
CA SER A 323 -7.59 7.03 -18.50
C SER A 323 -7.52 6.08 -17.32
N ARG A 324 -7.13 4.83 -17.58
CA ARG A 324 -6.88 3.78 -16.57
C ARG A 324 -5.41 3.48 -16.40
N VAL A 325 -4.59 3.96 -17.33
CA VAL A 325 -3.15 3.76 -17.35
C VAL A 325 -2.51 4.90 -16.58
N THR A 326 -1.52 4.61 -15.76
CA THR A 326 -0.61 5.61 -15.21
C THR A 326 0.60 5.67 -16.15
N ALA A 327 1.01 6.88 -16.61
CA ALA A 327 2.33 7.03 -17.19
C ALA A 327 3.34 6.67 -16.09
N GLY A 328 4.32 5.83 -16.41
CA GLY A 328 5.40 5.57 -15.48
C GLY A 328 6.09 6.87 -15.10
N ALA A 329 6.55 7.00 -13.87
CA ALA A 329 7.19 8.21 -13.35
C ALA A 329 8.38 8.73 -14.20
N ALA A 330 8.90 7.92 -15.12
CA ALA A 330 9.99 8.24 -16.02
C ALA A 330 9.56 8.85 -17.37
N GLU A 331 8.29 8.74 -17.77
CA GLU A 331 7.83 9.20 -19.09
C GLU A 331 7.07 10.52 -18.98
N ASP A 332 7.75 11.63 -19.20
CA ASP A 332 7.19 12.97 -19.39
C ASP A 332 6.19 13.44 -18.31
N SER A 333 6.71 13.69 -17.11
CA SER A 333 5.99 14.35 -16.00
C SER A 333 5.31 15.70 -16.36
N THR A 334 5.47 16.18 -17.59
CA THR A 334 4.83 17.40 -18.06
C THR A 334 3.43 17.17 -18.60
N ARG A 335 3.00 15.91 -18.74
CA ARG A 335 1.68 15.54 -19.23
C ARG A 335 1.01 14.59 -18.24
N LEU A 336 -0.28 14.81 -17.96
CA LEU A 336 -1.17 13.71 -17.60
C LEU A 336 -1.15 12.75 -18.79
N ALA A 337 -1.11 11.44 -18.53
CA ALA A 337 -1.31 10.46 -19.60
C ALA A 337 -2.48 10.94 -20.44
N PRO A 338 -2.34 11.01 -21.77
CA PRO A 338 -3.41 11.49 -22.60
C PRO A 338 -4.67 10.72 -22.23
N ASP A 339 -5.78 11.43 -22.10
CA ASP A 339 -7.10 10.85 -21.83
C ASP A 339 -7.52 10.00 -23.05
N THR A 340 -6.64 9.08 -23.42
CA THR A 340 -6.84 8.12 -24.49
C THR A 340 -7.82 7.10 -23.94
N LYS A 341 -9.00 7.10 -24.51
CA LYS A 341 -9.96 6.00 -24.32
C LYS A 341 -9.22 4.70 -24.63
N THR A 342 -8.85 3.98 -23.58
CA THR A 342 -8.43 2.60 -23.79
C THR A 342 -9.60 1.93 -24.51
N PRO A 343 -9.46 1.30 -25.67
CA PRO A 343 -10.58 0.77 -26.45
C PRO A 343 -11.51 -0.16 -25.68
N THR A 344 -11.02 -0.73 -24.58
CA THR A 344 -11.74 -1.61 -23.64
C THR A 344 -12.32 -0.89 -22.42
N ALA A 345 -12.00 0.41 -22.21
CA ALA A 345 -12.36 1.13 -20.99
C ALA A 345 -13.87 1.29 -20.80
N GLU A 346 -14.68 1.31 -21.88
CA GLU A 346 -16.14 1.41 -21.82
C GLU A 346 -16.81 0.03 -21.70
N GLN A 347 -16.09 -1.08 -21.92
CA GLN A 347 -16.64 -2.44 -22.02
C GLN A 347 -16.32 -3.34 -20.83
N LEU A 348 -15.31 -2.98 -20.04
CA LEU A 348 -14.81 -3.76 -18.91
C LEU A 348 -14.66 -2.87 -17.67
N PRO A 349 -14.77 -3.41 -16.45
CA PRO A 349 -14.59 -2.65 -15.23
C PRO A 349 -13.15 -2.16 -15.08
N PHE A 350 -12.95 -1.09 -14.31
CA PHE A 350 -11.60 -0.62 -13.92
C PHE A 350 -11.13 -1.44 -12.71
N LEU A 351 -10.25 -2.39 -12.97
CA LEU A 351 -9.68 -3.29 -11.97
C LEU A 351 -8.20 -3.01 -11.79
N THR A 352 -7.68 -3.16 -10.58
CA THR A 352 -6.26 -3.00 -10.29
C THR A 352 -5.70 -4.22 -9.57
N ALA A 353 -4.42 -4.53 -9.79
CA ALA A 353 -3.67 -5.56 -9.08
C ALA A 353 -2.41 -5.00 -8.42
N GLU A 354 -1.86 -3.92 -8.97
CA GLU A 354 -0.56 -3.39 -8.56
C GLU A 354 -0.63 -1.91 -8.19
N LEU A 355 -1.52 -1.56 -7.26
CA LEU A 355 -1.39 -0.26 -6.58
C LEU A 355 -0.35 -0.41 -5.47
N GLY A 356 0.71 0.41 -5.52
CA GLY A 356 1.84 0.27 -4.61
C GLY A 356 1.42 0.30 -3.15
N GLY A 357 1.68 -0.77 -2.43
CA GLY A 357 1.59 -0.83 -0.96
C GLY A 357 2.86 -0.29 -0.29
N GLY A 358 3.92 -0.25 -1.05
CA GLY A 358 5.24 0.27 -0.80
C GLY A 358 5.97 0.42 -2.11
N ILE A 359 7.29 0.31 -2.09
CA ILE A 359 8.16 0.20 -3.26
C ILE A 359 9.49 -0.45 -2.85
N GLU A 360 10.12 -1.16 -3.76
CA GLU A 360 11.45 -1.76 -3.54
C GLU A 360 12.55 -0.70 -3.52
N ASP A 361 13.63 -1.00 -2.81
CA ASP A 361 14.91 -0.31 -2.92
C ASP A 361 15.77 -1.00 -3.99
N THR A 362 16.05 -0.28 -5.09
CA THR A 362 17.12 -0.71 -6.02
C THR A 362 18.46 -0.16 -5.55
N TYR A 363 19.55 -0.79 -5.97
CA TYR A 363 20.87 -0.35 -5.53
C TYR A 363 21.14 1.14 -5.83
N HIS A 364 20.73 1.61 -7.02
CA HIS A 364 20.99 2.98 -7.46
C HIS A 364 19.96 4.01 -6.97
N ARG A 365 18.79 3.55 -6.48
CA ARG A 365 17.71 4.42 -6.02
C ARG A 365 17.00 3.80 -4.81
N ARG A 366 17.09 4.47 -3.66
CA ARG A 366 16.61 3.98 -2.35
C ARG A 366 15.60 4.97 -1.76
N PRO A 367 14.35 4.96 -2.26
CA PRO A 367 13.30 5.82 -1.75
C PRO A 367 12.83 5.35 -0.38
N VAL A 368 12.36 6.27 0.45
CA VAL A 368 11.71 5.97 1.73
C VAL A 368 10.24 6.35 1.63
N ILE A 369 9.36 5.36 1.72
CA ILE A 369 7.93 5.56 1.54
C ILE A 369 7.26 5.91 2.86
N ALA A 370 6.62 7.09 2.90
CA ALA A 370 5.79 7.46 4.03
C ALA A 370 4.40 6.80 3.95
N PRO A 371 3.75 6.51 5.09
CA PRO A 371 2.40 5.93 5.09
C PRO A 371 1.37 6.73 4.29
N ASP A 372 1.51 8.05 4.27
CA ASP A 372 0.63 8.94 3.50
C ASP A 372 0.90 8.87 1.99
N ASP A 373 2.11 8.50 1.56
CA ASP A 373 2.42 8.27 0.14
C ASP A 373 1.52 7.19 -0.47
N ILE A 374 1.22 6.17 0.32
CA ILE A 374 0.35 5.06 -0.07
C ILE A 374 -1.12 5.43 0.14
N ALA A 375 -1.49 5.88 1.34
CA ALA A 375 -2.88 6.09 1.71
C ALA A 375 -3.56 7.18 0.88
N ALA A 376 -2.84 8.23 0.46
CA ALA A 376 -3.37 9.31 -0.35
C ALA A 376 -3.72 8.89 -1.79
N THR A 377 -3.19 7.76 -2.29
CA THR A 377 -3.56 7.22 -3.60
C THR A 377 -4.95 6.58 -3.60
N VAL A 378 -5.42 6.08 -2.44
CA VAL A 378 -6.69 5.34 -2.34
C VAL A 378 -7.90 6.19 -2.75
N PRO A 379 -8.13 7.39 -2.17
CA PRO A 379 -9.23 8.25 -2.61
C PRO A 379 -9.13 8.61 -4.10
N VAL A 380 -7.91 8.77 -4.63
CA VAL A 380 -7.69 9.08 -6.04
C VAL A 380 -8.12 7.94 -6.92
N MET A 381 -7.68 6.72 -6.64
CA MET A 381 -7.99 5.54 -7.44
C MET A 381 -9.47 5.19 -7.37
N LEU A 382 -10.06 5.17 -6.17
CA LEU A 382 -11.49 4.94 -5.98
C LEU A 382 -12.32 6.04 -6.64
N GLY A 383 -11.94 7.30 -6.46
CA GLY A 383 -12.60 8.46 -7.08
C GLY A 383 -12.43 8.50 -8.60
N SER A 384 -11.46 7.81 -9.18
CA SER A 384 -11.27 7.61 -10.62
C SER A 384 -12.03 6.41 -11.18
N GLY A 385 -12.73 5.64 -10.32
CA GLY A 385 -13.62 4.56 -10.77
C GLY A 385 -13.08 3.15 -10.60
N VAL A 386 -12.01 2.95 -9.84
CA VAL A 386 -11.50 1.61 -9.49
C VAL A 386 -12.59 0.80 -8.79
N ASN A 387 -12.80 -0.44 -9.26
CA ASN A 387 -13.80 -1.39 -8.76
C ASN A 387 -13.23 -2.78 -8.40
N LEU A 388 -11.93 -2.88 -8.25
CA LEU A 388 -11.17 -3.87 -7.52
C LEU A 388 -9.89 -3.17 -7.07
N TYR A 389 -9.67 -3.05 -5.77
CA TYR A 389 -8.50 -2.38 -5.22
C TYR A 389 -7.43 -3.42 -4.88
N GLY A 390 -6.41 -3.56 -5.73
CA GLY A 390 -5.31 -4.52 -5.57
C GLY A 390 -4.02 -3.83 -5.15
N THR A 391 -3.44 -4.27 -4.05
CA THR A 391 -2.20 -3.72 -3.46
C THR A 391 -1.02 -4.62 -3.75
N TYR A 392 0.04 -4.08 -4.33
CA TYR A 392 1.33 -4.73 -4.60
C TYR A 392 2.49 -3.94 -3.96
N MET A 393 3.34 -4.47 -3.08
CA MET A 393 3.10 -5.68 -2.27
C MET A 393 2.23 -5.31 -1.06
N PHE A 394 1.41 -6.24 -0.62
CA PHE A 394 0.75 -6.13 0.67
C PHE A 394 1.62 -6.70 1.79
N GLN A 395 2.34 -7.79 1.47
CA GLN A 395 3.29 -8.47 2.34
C GLN A 395 4.64 -8.56 1.65
N GLY A 396 5.69 -8.12 2.31
CA GLY A 396 7.07 -8.35 1.90
C GLY A 396 7.51 -9.81 2.03
N GLY A 397 8.76 -10.11 1.76
CA GLY A 397 9.26 -11.47 1.91
C GLY A 397 10.76 -11.60 1.70
N THR A 398 11.25 -12.83 1.86
CA THR A 398 12.66 -13.19 1.70
C THR A 398 12.83 -14.15 0.55
N ASN A 399 13.67 -13.85 -0.43
CA ASN A 399 13.98 -14.76 -1.51
C ASN A 399 14.49 -16.12 -0.96
N PRO A 400 13.95 -17.25 -1.42
CA PRO A 400 14.46 -18.56 -1.03
C PRO A 400 15.91 -18.76 -1.52
N ASP A 401 16.62 -19.76 -0.95
CA ASP A 401 17.90 -20.17 -1.49
C ASP A 401 17.69 -20.88 -2.83
N GLY A 402 18.44 -20.45 -3.85
CA GLY A 402 18.56 -21.19 -5.10
C GLY A 402 19.57 -22.33 -5.00
N ALA A 403 19.40 -23.36 -5.80
CA ALA A 403 20.34 -24.48 -5.87
C ALA A 403 21.59 -24.15 -6.71
N LEU A 404 21.43 -23.28 -7.71
CA LEU A 404 22.46 -22.96 -8.70
C LEU A 404 22.83 -21.46 -8.70
N SER A 405 21.91 -20.60 -8.24
CA SER A 405 22.02 -19.16 -8.38
C SER A 405 21.38 -18.42 -7.22
N THR A 406 21.63 -17.12 -7.12
CA THR A 406 20.81 -16.21 -6.35
C THR A 406 19.57 -15.82 -7.15
N LEU A 407 18.43 -15.58 -6.49
CA LEU A 407 17.13 -15.55 -7.15
C LEU A 407 16.52 -14.14 -7.32
N GLN A 408 17.22 -13.10 -6.92
CA GLN A 408 16.81 -11.70 -7.12
C GLN A 408 17.04 -11.21 -8.55
N GLU A 409 16.36 -10.15 -8.94
CA GLU A 409 16.70 -9.38 -10.14
C GLU A 409 18.11 -8.78 -10.00
N SER A 410 18.91 -8.87 -11.05
CA SER A 410 20.28 -8.34 -11.06
C SER A 410 20.71 -7.89 -12.44
N GLN A 411 21.48 -6.79 -12.49
CA GLN A 411 22.13 -6.30 -13.71
C GLN A 411 23.16 -7.30 -14.26
N ASP A 412 23.74 -8.15 -13.43
CA ASP A 412 24.62 -9.24 -13.86
C ASP A 412 23.94 -10.28 -14.75
N THR A 413 22.61 -10.41 -14.67
CA THR A 413 21.80 -11.26 -15.55
C THR A 413 21.21 -10.52 -16.73
N GLY A 414 21.59 -9.25 -16.93
CA GLY A 414 21.10 -8.40 -18.04
C GLY A 414 19.75 -7.74 -17.78
N TYR A 415 19.30 -7.72 -16.52
CA TYR A 415 18.11 -7.00 -16.09
C TYR A 415 18.41 -5.55 -15.67
N PRO A 416 17.40 -4.69 -15.58
CA PRO A 416 17.64 -3.26 -15.40
C PRO A 416 18.15 -2.86 -14.02
N ASN A 417 17.78 -3.58 -12.97
CA ASN A 417 18.06 -3.19 -11.60
C ASN A 417 18.86 -4.25 -10.85
N ASP A 418 19.44 -3.85 -9.74
CA ASP A 418 19.92 -4.76 -8.70
C ASP A 418 19.06 -4.57 -7.47
N LEU A 419 18.53 -5.68 -6.93
CA LEU A 419 17.84 -5.74 -5.66
C LEU A 419 18.70 -6.50 -4.62
N PRO A 420 18.38 -6.40 -3.33
CA PRO A 420 18.98 -7.26 -2.32
C PRO A 420 18.82 -8.74 -2.69
N ILE A 421 19.81 -9.55 -2.33
CA ILE A 421 19.80 -10.98 -2.67
C ILE A 421 18.68 -11.70 -1.94
N LYS A 422 18.46 -11.34 -0.67
CA LYS A 422 17.48 -11.98 0.20
C LYS A 422 16.25 -11.13 0.43
N SER A 423 16.44 -9.88 0.84
CA SER A 423 15.31 -9.04 1.19
C SER A 423 14.45 -8.72 -0.03
N TYR A 424 13.16 -8.93 0.10
CA TYR A 424 12.12 -8.38 -0.73
C TYR A 424 11.08 -7.71 0.17
N ASP A 425 11.55 -6.84 1.02
CA ASP A 425 10.72 -6.13 1.99
C ASP A 425 9.68 -5.23 1.35
N PHE A 426 10.03 -4.61 0.22
CA PHE A 426 9.18 -3.74 -0.59
C PHE A 426 8.61 -2.55 0.19
N GLN A 427 9.07 -2.29 1.41
CA GLN A 427 8.46 -1.34 2.34
C GLN A 427 6.93 -1.54 2.47
N ALA A 428 6.49 -2.79 2.34
CA ALA A 428 5.09 -3.20 2.28
C ALA A 428 4.34 -2.94 3.59
N PRO A 429 3.00 -2.86 3.57
CA PRO A 429 2.17 -2.70 4.78
C PRO A 429 2.42 -3.76 5.85
N LEU A 430 2.64 -5.01 5.44
CA LEU A 430 3.25 -6.06 6.25
C LEU A 430 4.68 -6.24 5.75
N GLY A 431 5.66 -6.01 6.62
CA GLY A 431 7.07 -6.09 6.26
C GLY A 431 7.55 -7.51 6.00
N GLU A 432 8.83 -7.66 5.71
CA GLU A 432 9.45 -8.93 5.34
C GLU A 432 9.20 -10.05 6.36
N PHE A 433 9.22 -9.70 7.65
CA PHE A 433 9.03 -10.63 8.76
C PHE A 433 7.59 -10.60 9.32
N GLY A 434 6.66 -9.97 8.62
CA GLY A 434 5.25 -9.89 9.00
C GLY A 434 4.93 -8.80 10.02
N GLU A 435 5.85 -7.89 10.29
CA GLU A 435 5.58 -6.74 11.15
C GLU A 435 4.61 -5.76 10.49
N GLU A 436 3.61 -5.30 11.27
CA GLU A 436 2.67 -4.28 10.80
C GLU A 436 3.33 -2.91 10.75
N ARG A 437 3.11 -2.20 9.65
CA ARG A 437 3.57 -0.83 9.46
C ARG A 437 2.43 0.17 9.49
N ALA A 438 2.74 1.43 9.71
CA ALA A 438 1.75 2.50 9.74
C ALA A 438 0.97 2.62 8.40
N ALA A 439 1.55 2.20 7.27
CA ALA A 439 0.87 2.13 5.99
C ALA A 439 -0.33 1.17 6.03
N LEU A 440 -0.21 0.00 6.68
CA LEU A 440 -1.32 -0.94 6.88
C LEU A 440 -2.48 -0.29 7.64
N ARG A 441 -2.16 0.42 8.72
CA ARG A 441 -3.17 1.05 9.59
C ARG A 441 -3.98 2.10 8.84
N LYS A 442 -3.34 2.89 7.98
CA LYS A 442 -4.01 3.86 7.10
C LYS A 442 -4.81 3.20 5.99
N LEU A 443 -4.24 2.22 5.29
CA LEU A 443 -4.94 1.48 4.23
C LEU A 443 -6.20 0.78 4.74
N LYS A 444 -6.12 0.17 5.92
CA LYS A 444 -7.22 -0.56 6.56
C LYS A 444 -8.48 0.29 6.72
N VAL A 445 -8.36 1.58 7.00
CA VAL A 445 -9.52 2.51 7.11
C VAL A 445 -10.32 2.51 5.80
N PHE A 446 -9.63 2.60 4.67
CA PHE A 446 -10.27 2.54 3.34
C PHE A 446 -10.75 1.13 2.98
N GLN A 447 -10.00 0.10 3.37
CA GLN A 447 -10.39 -1.29 3.11
C GLN A 447 -11.68 -1.65 3.83
N TYR A 448 -11.87 -1.19 5.07
CA TYR A 448 -13.14 -1.35 5.79
C TYR A 448 -14.27 -0.56 5.14
N PHE A 449 -14.00 0.66 4.63
CA PHE A 449 -14.98 1.37 3.83
C PHE A 449 -15.42 0.54 2.61
N LEU A 450 -14.50 -0.11 1.91
CA LEU A 450 -14.83 -0.96 0.77
C LEU A 450 -15.58 -2.22 1.18
N ASN A 451 -15.21 -2.86 2.28
CA ASN A 451 -15.93 -4.05 2.78
C ASN A 451 -17.40 -3.73 3.15
N ASP A 452 -17.66 -2.56 3.74
CA ASP A 452 -19.00 -2.22 4.26
C ASP A 452 -19.87 -1.45 3.26
N PHE A 453 -19.25 -0.66 2.35
CA PHE A 453 -19.95 0.26 1.44
C PHE A 453 -19.54 0.08 -0.03
N GLY A 454 -18.64 -0.84 -0.33
CA GLY A 454 -18.17 -1.08 -1.70
C GLY A 454 -19.27 -1.53 -2.65
N ALA A 455 -20.26 -2.29 -2.18
CA ALA A 455 -21.41 -2.69 -2.98
C ALA A 455 -22.29 -1.49 -3.40
N GLU A 456 -22.35 -0.44 -2.57
CA GLU A 456 -23.01 0.82 -2.88
C GLU A 456 -22.19 1.70 -3.81
N LEU A 457 -20.84 1.68 -3.64
CA LEU A 457 -19.91 2.47 -4.44
C LEU A 457 -19.73 1.91 -5.87
N ALA A 458 -19.67 0.59 -6.03
CA ALA A 458 -19.33 -0.08 -7.29
C ALA A 458 -20.20 0.39 -8.49
N PRO A 459 -21.54 0.52 -8.39
CA PRO A 459 -22.38 0.97 -9.51
C PRO A 459 -22.31 2.47 -9.79
N MET A 460 -21.72 3.29 -8.91
CA MET A 460 -21.67 4.73 -9.05
C MET A 460 -20.77 5.18 -10.20
N THR A 461 -21.16 6.27 -10.87
CA THR A 461 -20.38 6.88 -11.94
C THR A 461 -19.50 8.00 -11.43
N VAL A 462 -18.38 8.23 -12.11
CA VAL A 462 -17.40 9.26 -11.78
C VAL A 462 -17.78 10.58 -12.43
N SER A 463 -17.68 11.66 -11.66
CA SER A 463 -17.72 13.05 -12.13
C SER A 463 -16.54 13.81 -11.55
N VAL A 464 -15.86 14.60 -12.39
CA VAL A 464 -14.69 15.37 -11.99
C VAL A 464 -15.00 16.86 -12.04
N PRO A 465 -14.26 17.73 -11.33
CA PRO A 465 -14.47 19.19 -11.38
C PRO A 465 -14.31 19.77 -12.78
N GLU A 466 -14.96 20.89 -13.01
CA GLU A 466 -14.83 21.67 -14.27
C GLU A 466 -13.38 22.08 -14.54
N MET A 467 -12.64 22.42 -13.49
CA MET A 467 -11.21 22.72 -13.56
C MET A 467 -10.40 21.51 -13.08
N GLN A 468 -9.55 21.00 -13.96
CA GLN A 468 -8.64 19.88 -13.70
C GLN A 468 -7.19 20.38 -13.69
N PRO A 469 -6.28 19.75 -12.94
CA PRO A 469 -4.85 20.03 -13.06
C PRO A 469 -4.38 19.72 -14.47
N ARG A 470 -3.56 20.61 -15.06
CA ARG A 470 -3.02 20.47 -16.41
C ARG A 470 -1.95 19.38 -16.51
N ASN A 471 -1.28 19.12 -15.42
CA ASN A 471 -0.25 18.08 -15.26
C ASN A 471 -0.09 17.74 -13.77
N PRO A 472 0.66 16.71 -13.40
CA PRO A 472 0.87 16.30 -12.00
C PRO A 472 1.44 17.41 -11.11
N ALA A 473 2.23 18.35 -11.67
CA ALA A 473 2.82 19.47 -10.93
C ALA A 473 1.91 20.72 -10.85
N ASP A 474 0.72 20.69 -11.42
CA ASP A 474 -0.23 21.80 -11.30
C ASP A 474 -0.92 21.77 -9.92
N PHE A 475 -0.29 22.43 -8.96
CA PHE A 475 -0.78 22.57 -7.60
C PHE A 475 -1.75 23.74 -7.41
N SER A 476 -2.08 24.48 -8.48
CA SER A 476 -3.00 25.61 -8.41
C SER A 476 -4.46 25.19 -8.30
N VAL A 477 -4.79 23.99 -8.77
CA VAL A 477 -6.16 23.46 -8.85
C VAL A 477 -6.41 22.42 -7.75
N ALA A 478 -7.62 22.42 -7.19
CA ALA A 478 -8.03 21.39 -6.24
C ALA A 478 -8.21 20.03 -6.95
N ARG A 479 -7.77 18.96 -6.31
CA ARG A 479 -7.91 17.58 -6.81
C ARG A 479 -9.07 16.91 -6.09
N ALA A 480 -10.13 16.65 -6.83
CA ALA A 480 -11.33 16.03 -6.29
C ALA A 480 -12.09 15.26 -7.39
N SER A 481 -12.99 14.41 -6.98
CA SER A 481 -14.00 13.78 -7.81
C SER A 481 -15.24 13.44 -6.98
N VAL A 482 -16.30 13.06 -7.65
CA VAL A 482 -17.52 12.53 -7.04
C VAL A 482 -17.86 11.21 -7.72
N ARG A 483 -18.19 10.19 -6.93
CA ARG A 483 -18.92 9.01 -7.41
C ARG A 483 -20.35 9.10 -6.91
N SER A 484 -21.32 8.94 -7.80
CA SER A 484 -22.74 9.09 -7.45
C SER A 484 -23.66 8.16 -8.23
N SER A 485 -24.80 7.85 -7.61
CA SER A 485 -25.96 7.20 -8.22
C SER A 485 -27.21 8.01 -7.86
N GLY A 486 -27.80 8.68 -8.85
CA GLY A 486 -28.87 9.63 -8.60
C GLY A 486 -28.42 10.80 -7.72
N ASN A 487 -29.05 10.97 -6.57
CA ASN A 487 -28.80 12.11 -5.68
C ASN A 487 -27.82 11.80 -4.53
N TYR A 488 -27.32 10.58 -4.39
CA TYR A 488 -26.41 10.20 -3.31
C TYR A 488 -25.07 9.73 -3.84
N GLY A 489 -24.05 9.81 -2.99
CA GLY A 489 -22.71 9.38 -3.37
C GLY A 489 -21.63 9.77 -2.38
N PHE A 490 -20.41 9.85 -2.90
CA PHE A 490 -19.22 10.16 -2.13
C PHE A 490 -18.37 11.21 -2.86
N ILE A 491 -17.82 12.14 -2.09
CA ILE A 491 -16.81 13.13 -2.51
C ILE A 491 -15.45 12.53 -2.19
N PHE A 492 -14.56 12.50 -3.17
CA PHE A 492 -13.16 12.13 -3.02
C PHE A 492 -12.31 13.38 -3.17
N CYS A 493 -11.38 13.59 -2.26
CA CYS A 493 -10.45 14.71 -2.29
C CYS A 493 -9.03 14.25 -1.99
N ASN A 494 -8.07 14.86 -2.67
CA ASN A 494 -6.66 14.66 -2.42
C ASN A 494 -5.89 15.97 -2.52
N ASN A 495 -5.36 16.46 -1.39
CA ASN A 495 -4.46 17.61 -1.33
C ASN A 495 -3.05 17.19 -0.87
N TYR A 496 -2.62 15.99 -1.33
CA TYR A 496 -1.33 15.38 -1.04
C TYR A 496 -0.62 14.97 -2.34
N VAL A 497 0.69 15.13 -2.38
CA VAL A 497 1.59 14.59 -3.43
C VAL A 497 2.91 14.24 -2.76
N ARG A 498 3.38 13.00 -2.98
CA ARG A 498 4.63 12.52 -2.42
C ARG A 498 5.79 13.48 -2.71
N GLY A 499 6.55 13.77 -1.67
CA GLY A 499 7.74 14.59 -1.76
C GLY A 499 7.47 16.09 -2.03
N TYR A 500 6.21 16.55 -2.18
CA TYR A 500 5.87 17.93 -2.47
C TYR A 500 4.83 18.48 -1.51
N VAL A 501 4.97 19.77 -1.18
CA VAL A 501 4.01 20.45 -0.32
C VAL A 501 2.90 21.02 -1.20
N MET A 502 1.71 20.45 -1.09
CA MET A 502 0.51 21.04 -1.69
C MET A 502 0.10 22.28 -0.92
N PRO A 503 -0.34 23.37 -1.58
CA PRO A 503 -0.84 24.54 -0.86
C PRO A 503 -2.12 24.19 -0.07
N ALA A 504 -2.26 24.73 1.14
CA ALA A 504 -3.56 24.78 1.80
C ALA A 504 -4.55 25.59 0.96
N ARG A 505 -5.83 25.18 0.98
CA ARG A 505 -6.88 25.85 0.19
C ARG A 505 -7.87 26.53 1.13
N PRO A 506 -7.73 27.85 1.33
CA PRO A 506 -8.64 28.59 2.20
C PRO A 506 -10.03 28.65 1.57
N ALA A 507 -11.04 28.64 2.42
CA ALA A 507 -12.45 28.77 2.06
C ALA A 507 -12.91 27.77 0.95
N ALA A 508 -12.44 26.52 1.02
CA ALA A 508 -12.87 25.45 0.11
C ALA A 508 -14.32 25.03 0.38
N GLN A 509 -15.08 24.81 -0.69
CA GLN A 509 -16.45 24.29 -0.64
C GLN A 509 -16.74 23.52 -1.93
N PHE A 510 -17.29 22.32 -1.80
CA PHE A 510 -17.75 21.53 -2.94
C PHE A 510 -19.17 21.93 -3.31
N LEU A 511 -19.41 22.32 -4.56
CA LEU A 511 -20.72 22.57 -5.12
C LEU A 511 -21.04 21.47 -6.13
N ILE A 512 -21.91 20.55 -5.71
CA ILE A 512 -22.23 19.36 -6.48
C ILE A 512 -23.60 19.56 -7.11
N ARG A 513 -23.65 19.65 -8.43
CA ARG A 513 -24.89 19.65 -9.18
C ARG A 513 -25.41 18.24 -9.30
N LEU A 514 -26.55 17.97 -8.72
CA LEU A 514 -27.25 16.68 -8.71
C LEU A 514 -28.51 16.75 -9.59
N PRO A 515 -29.14 15.60 -9.97
CA PRO A 515 -30.37 15.60 -10.76
C PRO A 515 -31.51 16.48 -10.19
N HIS A 516 -31.59 16.62 -8.86
CA HIS A 516 -32.68 17.37 -8.21
C HIS A 516 -32.23 18.66 -7.52
N GLY A 517 -31.08 19.21 -7.87
CA GLY A 517 -30.58 20.47 -7.35
C GLY A 517 -29.09 20.50 -7.08
N GLU A 518 -28.61 21.59 -6.46
CA GLU A 518 -27.21 21.73 -6.08
C GLU A 518 -27.05 21.49 -4.58
N LEU A 519 -26.01 20.76 -4.22
CA LEU A 519 -25.60 20.51 -2.83
C LEU A 519 -24.27 21.20 -2.56
N ALA A 520 -24.22 22.04 -1.51
CA ALA A 520 -22.99 22.63 -1.00
C ALA A 520 -22.45 21.80 0.18
N VAL A 521 -21.18 21.41 0.14
CA VAL A 521 -20.50 20.62 1.17
C VAL A 521 -19.14 21.23 1.50
N PRO A 522 -18.87 21.56 2.77
CA PRO A 522 -19.83 21.75 3.85
C PRO A 522 -20.70 23.00 3.61
N ARG A 523 -21.64 23.27 4.52
CA ARG A 523 -22.51 24.45 4.44
C ARG A 523 -21.75 25.76 4.36
N HIS A 524 -20.74 25.89 5.17
CA HIS A 524 -19.82 27.04 5.16
C HIS A 524 -18.45 26.61 4.65
N PRO A 525 -17.81 27.41 3.78
CA PRO A 525 -16.46 27.13 3.34
C PRO A 525 -15.49 26.89 4.51
N ILE A 526 -14.60 25.93 4.33
CA ILE A 526 -13.56 25.56 5.31
C ILE A 526 -12.17 25.68 4.70
N ASP A 527 -11.17 25.75 5.55
CA ASP A 527 -9.79 25.63 5.10
C ASP A 527 -9.44 24.14 4.90
N LEU A 528 -9.08 23.79 3.67
CA LEU A 528 -8.60 22.46 3.33
C LEU A 528 -7.07 22.43 3.53
N PRO A 529 -6.56 21.66 4.52
CA PRO A 529 -5.14 21.66 4.84
C PRO A 529 -4.28 21.07 3.70
N SER A 530 -3.00 21.47 3.67
CA SER A 530 -1.97 20.71 2.97
C SER A 530 -1.92 19.29 3.53
N GLY A 531 -1.81 18.29 2.68
CA GLY A 531 -1.73 16.89 3.08
C GLY A 531 -3.07 16.22 3.37
N ALA A 532 -4.21 16.91 3.26
CA ALA A 532 -5.52 16.31 3.47
C ALA A 532 -5.94 15.41 2.29
N TYR A 533 -6.48 14.25 2.60
CA TYR A 533 -7.15 13.35 1.65
C TYR A 533 -8.28 12.61 2.36
N PHE A 534 -9.42 12.39 1.69
CA PHE A 534 -10.61 11.82 2.33
C PHE A 534 -11.69 11.36 1.34
N ILE A 535 -12.66 10.61 1.87
CA ILE A 535 -13.90 10.20 1.21
C ILE A 535 -15.08 10.62 2.09
N TRP A 536 -15.88 11.59 1.65
CA TRP A 536 -17.04 12.09 2.40
C TRP A 536 -18.35 11.64 1.77
N PRO A 537 -19.29 11.08 2.55
CA PRO A 537 -20.62 10.74 2.06
C PRO A 537 -21.49 11.99 1.87
N PHE A 538 -22.39 11.93 0.89
CA PHE A 538 -23.48 12.88 0.77
C PHE A 538 -24.79 12.20 0.39
N ASN A 539 -25.91 12.73 0.94
CA ASN A 539 -27.27 12.17 0.87
C ASN A 539 -27.31 10.65 1.16
N PHE A 540 -26.44 10.22 2.08
CA PHE A 540 -26.29 8.82 2.45
C PHE A 540 -27.46 8.36 3.34
N ASN A 541 -28.01 7.18 3.04
CA ASN A 541 -29.09 6.59 3.84
C ASN A 541 -28.50 5.76 5.00
N ALA A 542 -28.62 6.28 6.21
CA ALA A 542 -28.28 5.59 7.45
C ALA A 542 -29.59 5.05 8.09
N ASP A 543 -30.04 3.86 7.66
CA ASP A 543 -31.24 3.17 8.19
C ASP A 543 -32.50 4.05 8.29
N GLY A 544 -32.78 4.79 7.21
CA GLY A 544 -33.92 5.68 7.13
C GLY A 544 -33.67 7.10 7.60
N ILE A 545 -32.46 7.41 8.03
CA ILE A 545 -31.96 8.78 8.24
C ILE A 545 -31.12 9.18 7.04
N THR A 546 -31.47 10.30 6.41
CA THR A 546 -30.67 10.86 5.33
C THR A 546 -29.58 11.77 5.90
N LEU A 547 -28.33 11.31 5.87
CA LEU A 547 -27.16 12.12 6.10
C LEU A 547 -26.87 12.96 4.85
N ARG A 548 -27.20 14.25 4.88
CA ARG A 548 -26.98 15.14 3.73
C ARG A 548 -25.51 15.27 3.38
N TYR A 549 -24.66 15.33 4.39
CA TYR A 549 -23.19 15.22 4.27
C TYR A 549 -22.52 15.08 5.64
N SER A 550 -21.28 14.66 5.62
CA SER A 550 -20.34 14.73 6.73
C SER A 550 -18.99 15.29 6.27
N THR A 551 -18.29 16.06 7.12
CA THR A 551 -16.88 16.42 6.95
C THR A 551 -15.93 15.46 7.68
N ALA A 552 -16.45 14.33 8.15
CA ALA A 552 -15.70 13.17 8.61
C ALA A 552 -15.83 12.02 7.60
N GLN A 553 -14.81 11.17 7.51
CA GLN A 553 -14.76 10.05 6.58
C GLN A 553 -15.49 8.84 7.15
N LEU A 554 -16.54 8.37 6.46
CA LEU A 554 -17.19 7.11 6.79
C LEU A 554 -16.24 5.94 6.48
N PHE A 555 -16.01 5.03 7.44
CA PHE A 555 -15.11 3.91 7.18
C PHE A 555 -15.58 2.53 7.65
N ALA A 556 -16.50 2.43 8.62
CA ALA A 556 -16.96 1.13 9.08
C ALA A 556 -18.40 1.16 9.57
N ARG A 557 -19.02 -0.03 9.55
CA ARG A 557 -20.32 -0.31 10.14
C ARG A 557 -20.20 -1.51 11.06
N VAL A 558 -20.81 -1.43 12.26
CA VAL A 558 -20.95 -2.55 13.19
C VAL A 558 -22.41 -2.62 13.63
N ALA A 559 -22.99 -3.81 13.48
CA ALA A 559 -24.34 -4.07 13.95
C ALA A 559 -24.30 -4.78 15.31
N ASP A 560 -24.92 -4.21 16.32
CA ASP A 560 -25.07 -4.82 17.63
C ASP A 560 -26.48 -4.64 18.16
N SER A 561 -27.11 -5.74 18.62
CA SER A 561 -28.40 -5.74 19.32
C SER A 561 -29.50 -4.93 18.62
N GLY A 562 -29.49 -4.90 17.27
CA GLY A 562 -30.45 -4.18 16.44
C GLY A 562 -30.14 -2.68 16.25
N ILE A 563 -29.01 -2.21 16.72
CA ILE A 563 -28.49 -0.86 16.47
C ILE A 563 -27.34 -0.94 15.46
N ASN A 564 -27.46 -0.20 14.38
CA ASN A 564 -26.34 0.00 13.44
C ASN A 564 -25.49 1.17 13.90
N THR A 565 -24.24 0.90 14.22
CA THR A 565 -23.26 1.93 14.52
C THR A 565 -22.39 2.20 13.29
N LEU A 566 -22.40 3.44 12.83
CA LEU A 566 -21.54 3.93 11.76
C LEU A 566 -20.33 4.62 12.38
N TYR A 567 -19.15 4.24 11.93
CA TYR A 567 -17.89 4.81 12.41
C TYR A 567 -17.30 5.74 11.36
N PHE A 568 -16.94 6.92 11.82
CA PHE A 568 -16.32 7.96 11.03
C PHE A 568 -14.94 8.31 11.58
N GLU A 569 -14.03 8.68 10.70
CA GLU A 569 -12.73 9.25 11.03
C GLU A 569 -12.79 10.76 10.87
N ALA A 570 -12.33 11.48 11.88
CA ALA A 570 -12.12 12.93 11.79
C ALA A 570 -10.86 13.22 10.97
N VAL A 571 -11.01 13.91 9.85
CA VAL A 571 -9.88 14.31 9.00
C VAL A 571 -9.06 15.39 9.71
N ARG A 572 -7.75 15.18 9.83
CA ARG A 572 -6.87 16.09 10.57
C ARG A 572 -6.95 17.52 10.04
N GLY A 573 -7.21 18.47 10.93
CA GLY A 573 -7.28 19.91 10.62
C GLY A 573 -8.59 20.37 9.97
N ILE A 574 -9.58 19.48 9.83
CA ILE A 574 -10.91 19.81 9.31
C ILE A 574 -11.94 19.71 10.44
N PRO A 575 -12.73 20.77 10.69
CA PRO A 575 -13.81 20.73 11.68
C PRO A 575 -14.85 19.68 11.32
N VAL A 576 -15.26 18.88 12.32
CA VAL A 576 -16.29 17.85 12.12
C VAL A 576 -17.67 18.50 12.09
N GLU A 577 -18.41 18.27 11.01
CA GLU A 577 -19.78 18.71 10.81
C GLU A 577 -20.64 17.59 10.19
N PHE A 578 -21.85 17.40 10.70
CA PHE A 578 -22.85 16.49 10.17
C PHE A 578 -24.12 17.24 9.84
N ALA A 579 -24.67 17.05 8.66
CA ALA A 579 -25.93 17.63 8.25
C ALA A 579 -26.95 16.52 7.91
N PHE A 580 -28.11 16.55 8.52
CA PHE A 580 -29.16 15.57 8.36
C PHE A 580 -30.43 16.18 7.77
N ASP A 581 -31.16 15.44 6.95
CA ASP A 581 -32.48 15.85 6.53
C ASP A 581 -33.45 15.78 7.70
N ALA A 582 -33.92 16.92 8.16
CA ALA A 582 -34.75 17.04 9.36
C ALA A 582 -36.11 16.31 9.25
N THR A 583 -36.53 15.96 8.03
CA THR A 583 -37.77 15.21 7.80
C THR A 583 -37.63 13.72 8.10
N THR A 584 -36.39 13.22 8.03
CA THR A 584 -36.06 11.80 8.27
C THR A 584 -35.66 11.53 9.72
N VAL A 585 -35.43 12.57 10.52
CA VAL A 585 -34.95 12.48 11.91
C VAL A 585 -36.08 12.81 12.87
N ARG A 586 -36.43 11.88 13.75
CA ARG A 586 -37.38 12.09 14.85
C ARG A 586 -36.70 12.69 16.08
N THR A 587 -35.56 12.14 16.49
CA THR A 587 -34.75 12.68 17.58
C THR A 587 -33.28 12.59 17.20
N LEU A 588 -32.48 13.56 17.68
CA LEU A 588 -31.05 13.57 17.51
C LEU A 588 -30.41 14.10 18.79
N LYS A 589 -29.40 13.38 19.30
CA LYS A 589 -28.62 13.77 20.47
C LYS A 589 -27.14 13.57 20.15
N ALA A 590 -26.40 14.65 20.15
CA ALA A 590 -24.94 14.64 20.06
C ALA A 590 -24.30 14.71 21.45
N SER A 591 -23.19 14.00 21.64
CA SER A 591 -22.45 14.02 22.89
C SER A 591 -21.66 15.32 23.09
N SER A 592 -21.34 16.01 21.98
CA SER A 592 -20.60 17.28 21.96
C SER A 592 -21.01 18.13 20.75
N GLY A 593 -20.52 19.37 20.70
CA GLY A 593 -20.84 20.31 19.62
C GLY A 593 -22.21 20.98 19.79
N GLU A 594 -22.61 21.76 18.79
CA GLU A 594 -23.88 22.46 18.75
C GLU A 594 -24.80 21.85 17.72
N THR A 595 -26.07 21.67 18.09
CA THR A 595 -27.12 21.22 17.14
C THR A 595 -27.98 22.42 16.72
N LEU A 596 -28.00 22.71 15.43
CA LEU A 596 -28.79 23.78 14.82
C LEU A 596 -29.82 23.17 13.88
N ARG A 597 -31.01 23.71 13.85
CA ARG A 597 -32.03 23.40 12.84
C ARG A 597 -32.21 24.59 11.92
N ASP A 598 -31.93 24.40 10.63
CA ASP A 598 -32.08 25.44 9.63
C ASP A 598 -32.66 24.90 8.34
N SER A 599 -33.72 25.54 7.84
CA SER A 599 -34.29 25.30 6.49
C SER A 599 -34.49 23.82 6.12
N GLY A 600 -35.00 23.00 7.09
CA GLY A 600 -35.22 21.56 6.86
C GLY A 600 -33.98 20.69 7.04
N THR A 601 -32.88 21.22 7.53
CA THR A 601 -31.65 20.49 7.86
C THR A 601 -31.35 20.58 9.36
N MET A 602 -30.92 19.48 9.96
CA MET A 602 -30.35 19.45 11.30
C MET A 602 -28.83 19.35 11.16
N ILE A 603 -28.11 20.30 11.74
CA ILE A 603 -26.66 20.38 11.63
C ILE A 603 -26.04 20.22 13.02
N VAL A 604 -25.07 19.31 13.13
CA VAL A 604 -24.20 19.15 14.30
C VAL A 604 -22.84 19.68 13.90
N SER A 605 -22.39 20.76 14.51
CA SER A 605 -21.10 21.41 14.23
C SER A 605 -20.24 21.53 15.48
N GLY A 606 -18.90 21.66 15.29
CA GLY A 606 -17.96 21.73 16.40
C GLY A 606 -17.88 20.44 17.22
N PHE A 607 -18.26 19.31 16.61
CA PHE A 607 -18.25 18.00 17.24
C PHE A 607 -16.81 17.57 17.58
N GLN A 608 -16.59 17.06 18.79
CA GLN A 608 -15.28 16.63 19.26
C GLN A 608 -15.12 15.12 19.04
N PRO A 609 -14.17 14.66 18.23
CA PRO A 609 -13.97 13.24 17.96
C PRO A 609 -13.38 12.51 19.18
N GLY A 610 -13.61 11.21 19.26
CA GLY A 610 -13.11 10.28 20.27
C GLY A 610 -14.02 9.07 20.36
N VAL A 611 -13.51 7.96 20.86
CA VAL A 611 -14.25 6.67 20.93
C VAL A 611 -15.56 6.75 21.74
N GLU A 612 -15.64 7.66 22.72
CA GLU A 612 -16.85 7.92 23.50
C GLU A 612 -17.76 8.97 22.87
N SER A 613 -17.35 9.57 21.75
CA SER A 613 -18.08 10.65 21.11
C SER A 613 -19.08 10.10 20.10
N SER A 614 -20.39 10.32 20.35
CA SER A 614 -21.45 9.79 19.51
C SER A 614 -22.56 10.78 19.18
N ILE A 615 -23.23 10.53 18.07
CA ILE A 615 -24.53 11.10 17.71
C ILE A 615 -25.52 9.94 17.69
N ASP A 616 -26.46 9.95 18.63
CA ASP A 616 -27.56 9.00 18.68
C ASP A 616 -28.79 9.61 18.00
N ALA A 617 -29.33 8.92 17.01
CA ALA A 617 -30.45 9.40 16.23
C ALA A 617 -31.53 8.32 16.10
N LEU A 618 -32.78 8.77 16.08
CA LEU A 618 -33.97 7.94 15.81
C LEU A 618 -34.59 8.40 14.50
N SER A 619 -34.77 7.50 13.57
CA SER A 619 -35.39 7.81 12.29
C SER A 619 -36.88 8.10 12.47
N ALA A 620 -37.52 8.71 11.47
CA ALA A 620 -38.97 8.91 11.43
C ALA A 620 -39.70 7.59 11.47
N GLN A 621 -39.12 6.49 10.99
CA GLN A 621 -39.66 5.13 11.00
C GLN A 621 -39.43 4.38 12.34
N GLY A 622 -38.56 4.92 13.22
CA GLY A 622 -38.29 4.33 14.53
C GLY A 622 -37.02 3.49 14.61
N ASN A 623 -36.19 3.49 13.57
CA ASN A 623 -34.90 2.83 13.57
C ASN A 623 -33.89 3.65 14.37
N GLN A 624 -33.09 2.98 15.19
CA GLN A 624 -31.98 3.62 15.94
C GLN A 624 -30.69 3.56 15.11
N VAL A 625 -30.02 4.68 15.03
CA VAL A 625 -28.70 4.83 14.39
C VAL A 625 -27.77 5.51 15.37
N ARG A 626 -26.61 4.94 15.57
CA ARG A 626 -25.52 5.55 16.29
C ARG A 626 -24.39 5.91 15.32
N ILE A 627 -23.84 7.11 15.43
CA ILE A 627 -22.65 7.55 14.73
C ILE A 627 -21.57 7.79 15.76
N VAL A 628 -20.42 7.13 15.62
CA VAL A 628 -19.23 7.35 16.43
C VAL A 628 -18.18 8.00 15.56
N VAL A 629 -17.57 9.08 16.05
CA VAL A 629 -16.53 9.81 15.30
C VAL A 629 -15.21 9.64 16.04
N LEU A 630 -14.36 8.81 15.48
CA LEU A 630 -13.02 8.55 16.01
C LEU A 630 -12.05 9.66 15.58
N THR A 631 -11.02 9.90 16.39
CA THR A 631 -9.84 10.64 15.91
C THR A 631 -9.14 9.82 14.82
N ALA A 632 -8.30 10.46 13.99
CA ALA A 632 -7.51 9.75 12.98
C ALA A 632 -6.67 8.62 13.61
N HIS A 633 -6.03 8.88 14.76
CA HIS A 633 -5.26 7.87 15.48
C HIS A 633 -6.11 6.68 15.93
N GLU A 634 -7.29 6.91 16.50
CA GLU A 634 -8.20 5.84 16.91
C GLU A 634 -8.72 5.04 15.71
N ALA A 635 -9.04 5.68 14.59
CA ALA A 635 -9.51 5.02 13.37
C ALA A 635 -8.40 4.17 12.73
N GLU A 636 -7.18 4.71 12.62
CA GLU A 636 -6.00 3.98 12.15
C GLU A 636 -5.69 2.75 13.01
N ASN A 637 -6.01 2.79 14.31
CA ASN A 637 -5.80 1.70 15.28
C ASN A 637 -7.05 0.86 15.56
N ALA A 638 -8.16 1.07 14.83
CA ALA A 638 -9.40 0.31 14.96
C ALA A 638 -9.40 -0.93 14.07
N TRP A 639 -9.77 -2.07 14.62
CA TRP A 639 -9.84 -3.37 13.96
C TRP A 639 -11.22 -3.98 14.08
N LYS A 640 -11.78 -4.48 12.98
CA LYS A 640 -13.04 -5.24 13.03
C LYS A 640 -12.76 -6.64 13.53
N VAL A 641 -13.35 -6.99 14.67
CA VAL A 641 -13.20 -8.31 15.29
C VAL A 641 -14.56 -8.88 15.68
N ARG A 642 -14.65 -10.21 15.73
CA ARG A 642 -15.81 -10.91 16.23
C ARG A 642 -15.44 -11.62 17.53
N LEU A 643 -16.08 -11.21 18.62
CA LEU A 643 -15.86 -11.76 19.94
C LEU A 643 -17.18 -12.06 20.65
N GLY A 644 -17.29 -13.25 21.26
CA GLY A 644 -18.49 -13.63 22.01
C GLY A 644 -19.77 -13.66 21.15
N GLY A 645 -19.67 -13.83 19.84
CA GLY A 645 -20.77 -13.86 18.89
C GLY A 645 -21.23 -12.50 18.36
N SER A 646 -20.61 -11.41 18.78
CA SER A 646 -20.89 -10.04 18.36
C SER A 646 -19.71 -9.43 17.64
N ASP A 647 -20.00 -8.49 16.74
CA ASP A 647 -19.01 -7.72 16.03
C ASP A 647 -18.63 -6.47 16.82
N HIS A 648 -17.35 -6.14 16.86
CA HIS A 648 -16.79 -4.98 17.55
C HIS A 648 -15.73 -4.29 16.71
N LEU A 649 -15.50 -3.01 16.96
CA LEU A 649 -14.19 -2.41 16.68
C LEU A 649 -13.32 -2.55 17.94
N LEU A 650 -12.16 -3.14 17.78
CA LEU A 650 -11.09 -3.21 18.76
C LEU A 650 -10.07 -2.14 18.45
N ILE A 651 -9.86 -1.19 19.34
CA ILE A 651 -8.90 -0.09 19.15
C ILE A 651 -7.67 -0.39 19.98
N THR A 652 -6.51 -0.50 19.32
CA THR A 652 -5.24 -0.85 19.98
C THR A 652 -4.04 -0.38 19.16
N ASP A 653 -2.95 0.00 19.82
CA ASP A 653 -1.66 0.30 19.19
C ASP A 653 -0.83 -0.98 18.89
N GLN A 654 -1.26 -2.14 19.38
CA GLN A 654 -0.62 -3.43 19.11
C GLN A 654 -1.00 -3.97 17.73
N ASP A 655 -0.14 -4.82 17.16
CA ASP A 655 -0.42 -5.53 15.93
C ASP A 655 -1.46 -6.63 16.17
N LEU A 656 -2.37 -6.86 15.23
CA LEU A 656 -3.50 -7.78 15.38
C LEU A 656 -3.41 -8.99 14.44
N VAL A 657 -3.53 -10.18 15.00
CA VAL A 657 -3.77 -11.43 14.25
C VAL A 657 -5.17 -11.93 14.61
N ALA A 658 -6.06 -11.99 13.63
CA ALA A 658 -7.43 -12.45 13.87
C ALA A 658 -8.07 -13.02 12.60
N ASP A 659 -8.86 -14.08 12.75
CA ASP A 659 -9.87 -14.45 11.75
C ASP A 659 -11.16 -13.71 12.10
N ARG A 660 -11.48 -12.64 11.36
CA ARG A 660 -12.65 -11.80 11.61
C ARG A 660 -13.98 -12.55 11.46
N ASP A 661 -14.00 -13.71 10.79
CA ASP A 661 -15.20 -14.51 10.55
C ASP A 661 -15.31 -15.72 11.49
N ALA A 662 -14.24 -16.02 12.25
CA ALA A 662 -14.20 -17.18 13.13
C ALA A 662 -15.23 -17.09 14.29
N GLN A 663 -15.76 -18.23 14.68
CA GLN A 663 -16.65 -18.36 15.84
C GLN A 663 -16.11 -19.48 16.74
N PRO A 664 -15.92 -19.23 18.04
CA PRO A 664 -16.38 -18.08 18.83
C PRO A 664 -15.54 -16.81 18.72
N GLY A 665 -14.51 -16.80 17.92
CA GLY A 665 -13.55 -15.72 17.76
C GLY A 665 -12.36 -15.85 18.74
N GLN A 666 -11.16 -15.80 18.20
CA GLN A 666 -9.90 -15.75 18.93
C GLN A 666 -9.04 -14.69 18.28
N ILE A 667 -8.37 -13.91 19.09
CA ILE A 667 -7.47 -12.86 18.60
C ILE A 667 -6.13 -12.93 19.33
N TRP A 668 -5.09 -12.52 18.67
CA TRP A 668 -3.76 -12.33 19.23
C TRP A 668 -3.33 -10.89 19.02
N LEU A 669 -2.86 -10.25 20.07
CA LEU A 669 -2.20 -8.96 20.02
C LEU A 669 -0.69 -9.18 20.10
N ARG A 670 0.07 -8.49 19.27
CA ARG A 670 1.53 -8.47 19.26
C ARG A 670 2.02 -7.11 19.75
N SER A 671 2.90 -7.08 20.73
CA SER A 671 3.49 -5.84 21.24
C SER A 671 4.99 -5.86 21.09
N ARG A 672 5.50 -5.00 20.23
CA ARG A 672 6.93 -4.93 19.92
C ARG A 672 7.64 -3.94 20.85
N GLY A 673 8.70 -4.40 21.50
CA GLY A 673 9.54 -3.60 22.39
C GLY A 673 8.96 -3.32 23.77
N ALA A 674 7.66 -3.50 24.01
CA ALA A 674 7.04 -3.21 25.28
C ALA A 674 6.16 -4.38 25.78
N PRO A 675 6.24 -4.81 27.05
CA PRO A 675 5.45 -5.93 27.57
C PRO A 675 4.00 -5.57 27.92
N ARG A 676 3.49 -4.45 27.43
CA ARG A 676 2.17 -3.91 27.78
C ARG A 676 1.20 -4.02 26.65
N PHE A 677 -0.05 -4.39 26.99
CA PHE A 677 -1.18 -4.46 26.10
C PHE A 677 -2.31 -3.59 26.62
N ALA A 678 -2.94 -2.84 25.72
CA ALA A 678 -4.13 -2.06 26.00
C ALA A 678 -5.04 -2.07 24.78
N PHE A 679 -6.33 -2.31 25.00
CA PHE A 679 -7.32 -2.25 23.92
C PHE A 679 -8.69 -1.82 24.43
N THR A 680 -9.48 -1.25 23.56
CA THR A 680 -10.84 -0.82 23.80
C THR A 680 -11.77 -1.45 22.78
N LEU A 681 -12.87 -2.04 23.23
CA LEU A 681 -13.94 -2.58 22.38
C LEU A 681 -15.12 -1.61 22.31
N THR A 682 -15.59 -1.34 21.11
CA THR A 682 -16.79 -0.57 20.84
C THR A 682 -17.63 -1.25 19.74
N PRO A 683 -18.92 -1.57 19.96
CA PRO A 683 -19.66 -1.51 21.23
C PRO A 683 -19.01 -2.31 22.37
N PRO A 684 -19.42 -2.07 23.65
CA PRO A 684 -18.88 -2.80 24.79
C PRO A 684 -19.22 -4.29 24.70
N ILE A 685 -18.31 -5.15 25.19
CA ILE A 685 -18.55 -6.58 25.20
C ILE A 685 -19.34 -7.00 26.46
N ALA A 686 -20.37 -7.80 26.25
CA ALA A 686 -21.20 -8.30 27.34
C ALA A 686 -20.65 -9.58 28.01
N SER A 687 -19.91 -10.38 27.23
CA SER A 687 -19.32 -11.64 27.71
C SER A 687 -17.95 -11.41 28.36
N PRO A 688 -17.59 -12.16 29.39
CA PRO A 688 -16.23 -12.09 29.94
C PRO A 688 -15.21 -12.54 28.91
N LEU A 689 -14.01 -11.98 28.98
CA LEU A 689 -12.87 -12.39 28.17
C LEU A 689 -11.90 -13.25 29.01
N LYS A 690 -11.27 -14.24 28.38
CA LYS A 690 -10.14 -15.02 28.90
C LYS A 690 -8.90 -14.66 28.11
N ALA A 691 -7.75 -14.65 28.76
CA ALA A 691 -6.47 -14.44 28.11
C ALA A 691 -5.38 -15.32 28.72
N ASN A 692 -4.28 -15.50 28.00
CA ASN A 692 -3.09 -16.22 28.49
C ASN A 692 -2.32 -15.41 29.55
N LEU A 693 -2.56 -14.09 29.64
CA LEU A 693 -2.02 -13.20 30.67
C LEU A 693 -3.16 -12.67 31.56
N PRO A 694 -2.88 -12.22 32.81
CA PRO A 694 -3.87 -11.56 33.65
C PRO A 694 -4.46 -10.34 32.93
N LEU A 695 -5.76 -10.40 32.60
CA LEU A 695 -6.49 -9.36 31.93
C LEU A 695 -7.28 -8.51 32.89
N ALA A 696 -6.98 -7.22 32.98
CA ALA A 696 -7.69 -6.26 33.82
C ALA A 696 -8.71 -5.47 33.00
N LEU A 697 -9.96 -5.41 33.44
CA LEU A 697 -10.97 -4.48 32.93
C LEU A 697 -10.69 -3.10 33.51
N SER A 698 -10.22 -2.17 32.69
CA SER A 698 -9.82 -0.83 33.13
C SER A 698 -11.01 0.12 33.27
N SER A 699 -11.97 0.02 32.34
CA SER A 699 -13.20 0.81 32.35
C SER A 699 -14.31 0.16 31.52
N THR A 700 -15.56 0.47 31.89
CA THR A 700 -16.73 0.13 31.07
C THR A 700 -17.70 1.31 31.11
N THR A 701 -18.14 1.72 29.92
CA THR A 701 -19.14 2.76 29.72
C THR A 701 -20.33 2.21 28.94
N SER A 702 -21.28 3.04 28.58
CA SER A 702 -22.36 2.64 27.66
C SER A 702 -21.89 2.43 26.22
N GLY A 703 -20.70 2.94 25.86
CA GLY A 703 -20.15 2.90 24.51
C GLY A 703 -18.94 1.97 24.33
N THR A 704 -18.20 1.68 25.42
CA THR A 704 -16.92 0.98 25.35
C THR A 704 -16.65 0.04 26.53
N SER A 705 -15.75 -0.91 26.32
CA SER A 705 -15.06 -1.68 27.37
C SER A 705 -13.56 -1.65 27.11
N SER A 706 -12.76 -1.17 28.05
CA SER A 706 -11.31 -1.05 27.94
C SER A 706 -10.60 -2.04 28.83
N PHE A 707 -9.55 -2.66 28.30
CA PHE A 707 -8.78 -3.72 28.95
C PHE A 707 -7.29 -3.43 28.91
N SER A 708 -6.54 -4.00 29.85
CA SER A 708 -5.10 -3.97 29.87
C SER A 708 -4.51 -5.29 30.40
N ALA A 709 -3.33 -5.63 29.93
CA ALA A 709 -2.53 -6.75 30.39
C ALA A 709 -1.04 -6.40 30.33
N GLU A 710 -0.23 -7.11 31.10
CA GLU A 710 1.23 -6.94 31.08
C GLU A 710 1.90 -8.31 31.09
N ALA A 711 2.82 -8.53 30.16
CA ALA A 711 3.66 -9.72 30.10
C ALA A 711 4.87 -9.54 31.04
N PRO A 712 5.51 -10.64 31.47
CA PRO A 712 6.79 -10.56 32.17
C PRO A 712 7.82 -9.77 31.35
N SER A 713 8.54 -8.87 32.01
CA SER A 713 9.59 -8.11 31.34
C SER A 713 10.69 -9.04 30.83
N TRP A 714 11.05 -8.85 29.57
CA TRP A 714 12.17 -9.53 28.92
C TRP A 714 13.40 -8.65 28.93
N SER A 715 14.56 -9.22 29.24
CA SER A 715 15.84 -8.52 29.15
C SER A 715 16.93 -9.57 28.96
N VAL A 716 17.53 -9.54 27.78
CA VAL A 716 18.67 -10.42 27.44
C VAL A 716 19.79 -9.52 26.94
N PRO A 717 21.00 -9.61 27.47
CA PRO A 717 22.13 -8.84 27.00
C PRO A 717 22.51 -9.30 25.57
N LEU A 718 22.73 -8.35 24.70
CA LEU A 718 23.30 -8.58 23.37
C LEU A 718 24.80 -8.30 23.45
N GLU A 719 25.61 -9.23 22.96
CA GLU A 719 27.06 -9.03 22.81
C GLU A 719 27.40 -8.87 21.33
N TYR A 720 28.08 -7.79 20.97
CA TYR A 720 28.64 -7.63 19.64
C TYR A 720 29.98 -6.89 19.66
N HIS A 721 30.82 -7.22 18.74
CA HIS A 721 32.15 -6.56 18.60
C HIS A 721 32.60 -6.58 17.15
N GLN A 722 33.35 -5.56 16.76
CA GLN A 722 33.94 -5.48 15.44
C GLN A 722 35.15 -6.44 15.35
N ILE A 723 35.11 -7.32 14.34
CA ILE A 723 36.16 -8.30 14.07
C ILE A 723 37.06 -7.89 12.91
N GLN A 724 36.57 -7.05 11.99
CA GLN A 724 37.29 -6.51 10.87
C GLN A 724 36.93 -5.05 10.61
N THR A 725 37.90 -4.19 10.38
CA THR A 725 37.68 -2.83 9.91
C THR A 725 37.54 -2.81 8.39
N ALA A 726 36.73 -1.89 7.86
CA ALA A 726 36.59 -1.75 6.42
C ALA A 726 37.91 -1.41 5.71
N GLY A 727 38.02 -1.91 4.50
CA GLY A 727 39.05 -1.48 3.54
C GLY A 727 38.62 -0.23 2.76
N THR A 728 39.15 -0.07 1.57
CA THR A 728 38.76 1.02 0.66
C THR A 728 37.43 0.66 -0.01
N ALA A 729 36.49 1.63 -0.02
CA ALA A 729 35.21 1.45 -0.69
C ALA A 729 35.38 1.06 -2.16
N PRO A 730 34.69 0.02 -2.65
CA PRO A 730 34.83 -0.42 -4.04
C PRO A 730 34.46 0.69 -5.03
N PRO A 731 35.09 0.74 -6.21
CA PRO A 731 34.71 1.66 -7.26
C PRO A 731 33.32 1.27 -7.79
N VAL A 732 32.43 2.25 -7.92
CA VAL A 732 31.08 1.99 -8.44
C VAL A 732 31.14 1.64 -9.92
N LYS A 733 30.56 0.52 -10.28
CA LYS A 733 30.38 0.07 -11.67
C LYS A 733 29.03 0.60 -12.19
N LEU A 734 28.94 0.79 -13.51
CA LEU A 734 27.68 1.15 -14.16
C LEU A 734 27.19 -0.05 -14.98
N GLY A 735 25.96 -0.47 -14.76
CA GLY A 735 25.29 -1.55 -15.45
C GLY A 735 25.01 -1.27 -16.94
N PRO A 736 24.23 -2.10 -17.64
CA PRO A 736 23.89 -1.91 -19.04
C PRO A 736 22.93 -0.71 -19.25
N ALA A 737 22.93 -0.16 -20.46
CA ALA A 737 21.88 0.74 -20.92
C ALA A 737 20.75 -0.06 -21.58
N PHE A 738 19.52 0.46 -21.50
CA PHE A 738 18.33 -0.11 -22.15
C PHE A 738 17.71 0.94 -23.07
N ASP A 739 16.98 0.51 -24.11
CA ASP A 739 16.32 1.43 -25.06
C ASP A 739 15.36 2.40 -24.34
N TRP A 740 14.63 1.91 -23.34
CA TRP A 740 13.72 2.70 -22.53
C TRP A 740 14.44 3.48 -21.40
N ARG A 741 15.66 3.09 -21.00
CA ARG A 741 16.51 3.74 -20.01
C ARG A 741 17.95 3.86 -20.57
N PRO A 742 18.23 4.86 -21.40
CA PRO A 742 19.54 5.01 -22.04
C PRO A 742 20.65 5.41 -21.07
N ASN A 743 20.31 6.03 -19.93
CA ASN A 743 21.26 6.33 -18.87
C ASN A 743 21.59 5.05 -18.10
N ARG A 744 22.88 4.77 -17.96
CA ARG A 744 23.36 3.66 -17.14
C ARG A 744 23.27 4.04 -15.67
N VAL A 745 22.93 3.09 -14.82
CA VAL A 745 22.83 3.29 -13.37
C VAL A 745 23.90 2.50 -12.62
N ALA A 746 24.11 2.84 -11.37
CA ALA A 746 25.04 2.13 -10.50
C ALA A 746 24.61 0.66 -10.37
N GLN A 747 25.60 -0.23 -10.43
CA GLN A 747 25.46 -1.67 -10.23
C GLN A 747 25.88 -2.04 -8.81
N ALA A 748 25.14 -2.95 -8.16
CA ALA A 748 25.47 -3.42 -6.82
C ALA A 748 26.87 -4.08 -6.75
N PRO A 749 27.56 -3.97 -5.60
CA PRO A 749 28.82 -4.65 -5.38
C PRO A 749 28.69 -6.17 -5.50
N GLY A 750 29.66 -6.78 -6.18
CA GLY A 750 29.71 -8.23 -6.35
C GLY A 750 30.43 -8.95 -5.19
N PRO A 751 30.46 -10.30 -5.21
CA PRO A 751 31.14 -11.09 -4.19
C PRO A 751 32.63 -10.74 -4.02
N GLY A 752 33.29 -10.28 -5.09
CA GLY A 752 34.70 -9.87 -5.06
C GLY A 752 34.98 -8.56 -4.30
N ASP A 753 33.94 -7.79 -4.01
CA ASP A 753 34.02 -6.52 -3.29
C ASP A 753 33.87 -6.72 -1.76
N LEU A 754 33.27 -7.84 -1.31
CA LEU A 754 33.00 -8.15 0.11
C LEU A 754 34.23 -8.15 1.03
N PRO A 755 35.46 -8.53 0.59
CA PRO A 755 36.66 -8.42 1.45
C PRO A 755 36.96 -7.01 1.93
N GLN A 756 36.30 -5.99 1.37
CA GLN A 756 36.46 -4.60 1.81
C GLN A 756 35.44 -4.20 2.89
N ALA A 757 34.54 -5.09 3.28
CA ALA A 757 33.54 -4.81 4.31
C ALA A 757 34.16 -4.69 5.69
N ALA A 758 33.57 -3.85 6.52
CA ALA A 758 33.73 -3.95 7.96
C ALA A 758 32.88 -5.12 8.47
N GLU A 759 33.33 -5.85 9.48
CA GLU A 759 32.65 -7.03 9.99
C GLU A 759 32.49 -6.98 11.51
N TRP A 760 31.32 -7.41 11.96
CA TRP A 760 30.98 -7.57 13.39
C TRP A 760 30.48 -8.98 13.65
N GLU A 761 30.88 -9.52 14.79
CA GLU A 761 30.29 -10.73 15.34
C GLU A 761 29.21 -10.32 16.36
N ILE A 762 28.03 -10.93 16.25
CA ILE A 762 26.86 -10.68 17.10
C ILE A 762 26.46 -12.00 17.76
N THR A 763 26.43 -12.05 19.08
CA THR A 763 26.04 -13.26 19.83
C THR A 763 24.71 -13.04 20.55
N VAL A 764 23.72 -13.87 20.21
CA VAL A 764 22.41 -13.93 20.86
C VAL A 764 22.39 -15.14 21.82
N PRO A 765 22.19 -14.93 23.11
CA PRO A 765 22.22 -16.03 24.10
C PRO A 765 21.12 -17.06 23.87
N GLU A 766 21.38 -18.29 24.32
CA GLU A 766 20.37 -19.36 24.37
C GLU A 766 19.14 -18.95 25.19
N GLY A 767 17.95 -19.37 24.77
CA GLY A 767 16.71 -19.11 25.50
C GLY A 767 16.13 -17.72 25.30
N SER A 768 16.73 -16.89 24.43
CA SER A 768 16.27 -15.51 24.18
C SER A 768 14.83 -15.40 23.67
N LEU A 769 14.24 -16.46 23.12
CA LEU A 769 12.84 -16.50 22.67
C LEU A 769 11.81 -16.85 23.76
N THR A 770 12.25 -17.13 24.98
CA THR A 770 11.33 -17.61 26.03
C THR A 770 10.25 -16.58 26.32
N GLY A 771 8.99 -16.94 26.08
CA GLY A 771 7.82 -16.09 26.31
C GLY A 771 7.55 -15.05 25.22
N LEU A 772 8.28 -15.09 24.08
CA LEU A 772 8.13 -14.17 22.96
C LEU A 772 7.47 -14.85 21.75
N SER A 773 6.77 -14.09 20.94
CA SER A 773 6.28 -14.49 19.61
C SER A 773 7.35 -14.35 18.53
N GLU A 774 8.16 -13.30 18.59
CA GLU A 774 9.29 -13.03 17.72
C GLU A 774 10.39 -12.28 18.48
N LEU A 775 11.59 -12.28 17.93
CA LEU A 775 12.72 -11.48 18.38
C LEU A 775 13.33 -10.79 17.17
N PHE A 776 13.33 -9.48 17.18
CA PHE A 776 13.93 -8.70 16.10
C PHE A 776 15.35 -8.24 16.49
N LEU A 777 16.25 -8.34 15.53
CA LEU A 777 17.55 -7.68 15.56
C LEU A 777 17.41 -6.37 14.79
N GLN A 778 17.55 -5.24 15.47
CA GLN A 778 17.60 -3.94 14.84
C GLN A 778 19.03 -3.49 14.72
N ILE A 779 19.44 -3.08 13.53
CA ILE A 779 20.80 -2.64 13.19
C ILE A 779 20.69 -1.20 12.68
N ASP A 780 21.22 -0.26 13.44
CA ASP A 780 21.32 1.15 13.06
C ASP A 780 22.74 1.36 12.53
N TYR A 781 22.88 1.51 11.22
CA TYR A 781 24.17 1.60 10.55
C TYR A 781 24.21 2.69 9.49
N GLN A 782 25.41 3.03 9.03
CA GLN A 782 25.68 3.88 7.87
C GLN A 782 26.72 3.16 7.01
N GLY A 783 26.36 2.90 5.76
CA GLY A 783 27.21 2.14 4.83
C GLY A 783 26.58 2.05 3.46
N ASP A 784 26.99 1.12 2.63
CA ASP A 784 26.42 0.89 1.31
C ASP A 784 25.47 -0.32 1.31
N VAL A 785 26.05 -1.51 1.42
CA VAL A 785 25.32 -2.80 1.47
C VAL A 785 25.68 -3.51 2.76
N ALA A 786 24.67 -3.89 3.52
CA ALA A 786 24.80 -4.71 4.71
C ALA A 786 24.36 -6.16 4.43
N ARG A 787 25.01 -7.13 5.07
CA ARG A 787 24.69 -8.55 4.99
C ARG A 787 24.75 -9.18 6.37
N LEU A 788 23.71 -9.93 6.71
CA LEU A 788 23.67 -10.76 7.91
C LEU A 788 23.85 -12.23 7.52
N THR A 789 24.87 -12.88 8.06
CA THR A 789 25.16 -14.27 7.79
C THR A 789 25.22 -15.09 9.08
N ALA A 790 25.02 -16.39 8.98
CA ALA A 790 25.32 -17.35 10.02
C ALA A 790 25.83 -18.65 9.38
N ASN A 791 26.90 -19.23 9.92
CA ASN A 791 27.52 -20.44 9.38
C ASN A 791 27.80 -20.31 7.87
N HIS A 792 28.29 -19.16 7.43
CA HIS A 792 28.60 -18.82 6.03
C HIS A 792 27.38 -18.81 5.08
N ARG A 793 26.18 -18.85 5.60
CA ARG A 793 24.94 -18.71 4.82
C ARG A 793 24.41 -17.28 4.95
N LEU A 794 24.11 -16.63 3.83
CA LEU A 794 23.42 -15.35 3.82
C LEU A 794 21.98 -15.57 4.32
N LEU A 795 21.62 -14.86 5.38
CA LEU A 795 20.28 -14.90 5.98
C LEU A 795 19.42 -13.80 5.42
N ASP A 796 20.00 -12.58 5.37
CA ASP A 796 19.34 -11.37 4.90
C ASP A 796 20.37 -10.33 4.45
N ASP A 797 19.95 -9.34 3.66
CA ASP A 797 20.79 -8.23 3.21
C ASP A 797 19.95 -6.96 2.97
N ASP A 798 20.61 -5.81 3.07
CA ASP A 798 19.99 -4.50 3.00
C ASP A 798 20.82 -3.52 2.19
N PHE A 799 20.13 -2.65 1.44
CA PHE A 799 20.71 -1.46 0.82
C PHE A 799 20.41 -0.26 1.72
N TYR A 800 21.41 0.32 2.34
CA TYR A 800 21.26 1.45 3.25
C TYR A 800 20.42 2.58 2.64
N ASN A 801 19.30 2.91 3.28
CA ASN A 801 18.40 4.00 2.88
C ASN A 801 18.18 5.04 3.99
N GLY A 802 18.92 4.91 5.10
CA GLY A 802 18.82 5.81 6.27
C GLY A 802 17.81 5.39 7.31
N LYS A 803 17.18 4.22 7.14
CA LYS A 803 16.32 3.63 8.17
C LYS A 803 17.06 2.52 8.91
N PRO A 804 16.71 2.26 10.17
CA PRO A 804 17.17 1.06 10.85
C PRO A 804 16.77 -0.21 10.11
N TRP A 805 17.71 -1.11 9.90
CA TRP A 805 17.43 -2.44 9.36
C TRP A 805 16.88 -3.35 10.45
N LEU A 806 15.71 -3.95 10.20
CA LEU A 806 14.99 -4.79 11.17
C LEU A 806 14.91 -6.22 10.63
N VAL A 807 15.50 -7.18 11.35
CA VAL A 807 15.53 -8.59 10.97
C VAL A 807 14.84 -9.45 12.02
N GLY A 808 13.79 -10.19 11.65
CA GLY A 808 13.15 -11.19 12.51
C GLY A 808 14.03 -12.44 12.62
N ILE A 809 14.66 -12.63 13.76
CA ILE A 809 15.71 -13.65 13.91
C ILE A 809 15.23 -14.99 14.46
N ARG A 810 13.96 -15.11 14.90
CA ARG A 810 13.42 -16.36 15.45
C ARG A 810 13.75 -17.60 14.63
N ARG A 811 13.56 -17.51 13.31
CA ARG A 811 13.80 -18.61 12.35
C ARG A 811 15.27 -18.96 12.16
N PHE A 812 16.17 -18.11 12.62
CA PHE A 812 17.63 -18.27 12.46
C PHE A 812 18.34 -18.68 13.74
N LEU A 813 17.64 -18.65 14.89
CA LEU A 813 18.24 -19.00 16.17
C LEU A 813 18.49 -20.52 16.25
N ALA A 814 19.63 -20.86 16.83
CA ALA A 814 19.97 -22.25 17.08
C ALA A 814 18.98 -22.88 18.09
N PRO A 815 18.57 -24.15 17.86
CA PRO A 815 17.67 -24.85 18.81
C PRO A 815 18.28 -25.06 20.18
N GLN A 816 19.60 -25.09 20.29
CA GLN A 816 20.38 -25.22 21.52
C GLN A 816 21.65 -24.38 21.43
N GLY A 817 22.07 -23.81 22.54
CA GLY A 817 23.23 -22.94 22.63
C GLY A 817 23.01 -21.53 22.11
N PRO A 818 24.00 -20.66 22.23
CA PRO A 818 23.94 -19.31 21.68
C PRO A 818 23.95 -19.35 20.14
N SER A 819 23.39 -18.31 19.53
CA SER A 819 23.43 -18.11 18.08
C SER A 819 24.40 -16.99 17.74
N THR A 820 25.33 -17.28 16.82
CA THR A 820 26.30 -16.30 16.34
C THR A 820 25.95 -15.87 14.93
N PHE A 821 25.88 -14.56 14.72
CA PHE A 821 25.68 -13.94 13.42
C PHE A 821 26.92 -13.10 13.07
N GLU A 822 27.20 -13.01 11.79
CA GLU A 822 28.23 -12.14 11.23
C GLU A 822 27.54 -11.04 10.42
N LEU A 823 27.76 -9.78 10.77
CA LEU A 823 27.27 -8.60 10.06
C LEU A 823 28.44 -8.02 9.26
N SER A 824 28.28 -7.97 7.94
CA SER A 824 29.24 -7.32 7.04
C SER A 824 28.65 -6.04 6.47
N ILE A 825 29.37 -4.93 6.49
CA ILE A 825 28.94 -3.64 5.93
C ILE A 825 30.00 -3.13 4.97
N LEU A 826 29.63 -3.01 3.70
CA LEU A 826 30.50 -2.35 2.71
C LEU A 826 30.48 -0.83 2.91
N PRO A 827 31.65 -0.17 2.83
CA PRO A 827 31.68 1.28 2.96
C PRO A 827 31.00 1.99 1.78
N LEU A 828 30.14 2.97 2.09
CA LEU A 828 29.51 3.86 1.11
C LEU A 828 30.48 4.97 0.73
N ARG A 829 30.59 5.25 -0.57
CA ARG A 829 31.36 6.39 -1.10
C ARG A 829 30.51 7.65 -1.11
N GLU A 830 31.13 8.79 -0.78
CA GLU A 830 30.49 10.12 -0.88
C GLU A 830 30.08 10.48 -2.33
N ASP A 831 30.85 10.01 -3.32
CA ASP A 831 30.62 10.27 -4.74
C ASP A 831 29.82 9.16 -5.46
N ALA A 832 29.21 8.22 -4.71
CA ALA A 832 28.40 7.17 -5.31
C ALA A 832 27.18 7.77 -6.03
N PRO A 833 26.92 7.41 -7.31
CA PRO A 833 25.77 7.90 -8.04
C PRO A 833 24.49 7.11 -7.63
N VAL A 834 24.09 7.26 -6.38
CA VAL A 834 22.94 6.61 -5.73
C VAL A 834 22.02 7.69 -5.20
N TYR A 835 20.72 7.51 -5.39
CA TYR A 835 19.71 8.38 -4.81
C TYR A 835 19.33 7.92 -3.41
N PHE A 836 19.34 8.84 -2.46
CA PHE A 836 18.80 8.70 -1.12
C PHE A 836 17.66 9.68 -0.89
N GLU A 837 16.53 9.19 -0.41
CA GLU A 837 15.35 10.03 -0.10
C GLU A 837 15.62 11.04 1.00
N LEU A 838 16.25 10.59 2.06
CA LEU A 838 16.58 11.43 3.20
C LEU A 838 17.95 12.10 2.90
N GLY A 839 17.97 13.32 2.42
CA GLY A 839 19.22 14.07 2.22
C GLY A 839 20.05 14.17 3.49
N GLU A 840 21.38 14.21 3.39
CA GLU A 840 22.35 14.29 4.51
C GLU A 840 22.34 13.07 5.46
N LEU A 841 22.17 11.86 4.92
CA LEU A 841 22.09 10.65 5.75
C LEU A 841 23.41 10.20 6.33
N ALA A 842 24.49 10.35 5.58
CA ALA A 842 25.80 9.87 5.96
C ALA A 842 26.75 11.04 6.23
N HIS A 843 27.45 10.96 7.35
CA HIS A 843 28.47 11.95 7.67
C HIS A 843 29.84 11.43 7.25
N PHE A 844 30.19 11.65 5.98
CA PHE A 844 31.48 11.29 5.43
C PHE A 844 32.60 12.06 6.12
N GLY A 845 33.61 11.34 6.60
CA GLY A 845 34.82 11.93 7.14
C GLY A 845 35.78 12.40 6.03
N SER A 846 37.02 12.71 6.41
CA SER A 846 38.06 13.09 5.44
C SER A 846 38.46 11.98 4.46
N SER A 847 38.04 10.75 4.69
CA SER A 847 38.24 9.58 3.81
C SER A 847 37.36 9.57 2.58
N GLY A 848 36.25 10.34 2.56
CA GLY A 848 35.22 10.30 1.51
C GLY A 848 34.47 8.97 1.44
N GLN A 849 34.49 8.19 2.51
CA GLN A 849 33.69 6.96 2.67
C GLN A 849 33.20 6.81 4.10
N ILE A 850 32.12 6.00 4.29
CA ILE A 850 31.60 5.69 5.60
C ILE A 850 31.20 4.23 5.72
N ASP A 851 31.55 3.63 6.87
CA ASP A 851 31.18 2.32 7.34
C ASP A 851 31.05 2.40 8.87
N LYS A 852 29.84 2.49 9.39
CA LYS A 852 29.62 2.72 10.81
C LYS A 852 28.41 1.95 11.28
N VAL A 853 28.52 1.31 12.44
CA VAL A 853 27.39 0.83 13.24
C VAL A 853 27.15 1.84 14.35
N ASP A 854 25.93 2.39 14.38
CA ASP A 854 25.52 3.32 15.42
C ASP A 854 24.95 2.59 16.63
N ASP A 855 24.14 1.52 16.42
CA ASP A 855 23.57 0.67 17.46
C ASP A 855 23.16 -0.69 16.91
N ILE A 856 23.26 -1.73 17.73
CA ILE A 856 22.67 -3.04 17.47
C ILE A 856 21.93 -3.47 18.74
N ARG A 857 20.62 -3.78 18.60
CA ARG A 857 19.80 -4.16 19.74
C ARG A 857 18.77 -5.22 19.41
N LEU A 858 18.34 -5.95 20.43
CA LEU A 858 17.24 -6.91 20.35
C LEU A 858 15.93 -6.22 20.73
N ILE A 859 14.91 -6.43 19.94
CA ILE A 859 13.55 -5.95 20.20
C ILE A 859 12.63 -7.15 20.37
N PRO A 860 12.15 -7.41 21.60
CA PRO A 860 11.23 -8.51 21.86
C PRO A 860 9.83 -8.21 21.31
N GLU A 861 9.17 -9.21 20.77
CA GLU A 861 7.74 -9.14 20.46
C GLU A 861 6.97 -10.06 21.40
N TYR A 862 6.09 -9.47 22.20
CA TYR A 862 5.23 -10.17 23.17
C TYR A 862 3.89 -10.53 22.55
N GLN A 863 3.20 -11.53 23.11
CA GLN A 863 1.90 -11.98 22.65
C GLN A 863 0.86 -12.00 23.76
N LEU A 864 -0.32 -11.44 23.48
CA LEU A 864 -1.53 -11.61 24.26
C LEU A 864 -2.57 -12.37 23.45
N GLU A 865 -2.96 -13.55 23.92
CA GLU A 865 -4.05 -14.33 23.33
C GLU A 865 -5.35 -14.02 24.08
N ILE A 866 -6.43 -13.75 23.34
CA ILE A 866 -7.74 -13.37 23.88
C ILE A 866 -8.81 -14.27 23.27
N THR A 867 -9.65 -14.86 24.14
CA THR A 867 -10.80 -15.69 23.74
C THR A 867 -12.03 -15.29 24.55
N PRO A 868 -13.24 -15.47 24.01
CA PRO A 868 -14.47 -15.32 24.79
C PRO A 868 -14.50 -16.31 25.96
N GLY A 869 -14.86 -15.84 27.15
CA GLY A 869 -15.16 -16.70 28.28
C GLY A 869 -16.50 -17.41 28.09
N GLU A 870 -16.72 -18.52 28.78
CA GLU A 870 -18.01 -19.17 28.80
C GLU A 870 -19.05 -18.22 29.40
N SER A 871 -20.15 -17.96 28.69
CA SER A 871 -21.30 -17.31 29.29
C SER A 871 -21.80 -18.20 30.41
N LEU A 872 -21.82 -17.67 31.63
CA LEU A 872 -22.55 -18.33 32.74
C LEU A 872 -23.99 -18.44 32.27
N GLY A 873 -24.34 -19.60 31.70
CA GLY A 873 -25.74 -19.88 31.31
C GLY A 873 -26.64 -19.48 32.46
N ARG A 874 -27.62 -18.59 32.24
CA ARG A 874 -28.74 -18.42 33.14
C ARG A 874 -29.30 -19.82 33.38
N LYS A 875 -29.07 -20.37 34.55
CA LYS A 875 -29.91 -21.47 35.04
C LYS A 875 -31.32 -20.93 34.98
N THR A 876 -32.10 -21.42 34.06
CA THR A 876 -33.56 -21.30 34.15
C THR A 876 -33.98 -22.24 35.27
N ASP A 877 -34.20 -21.68 36.47
CA ASP A 877 -35.00 -22.32 37.51
C ASP A 877 -36.45 -22.27 37.10
#